data_dd1e3bd14af32f3674b09fac3119ceb4
#
_entry.id   dd1e3bd14af32f3674b09fac3119ceb4
#
_cell.length_a   1.000
_cell.length_b   1.000
_cell.length_c   1.000
_cell.angle_alpha   90.00
_cell.angle_beta   90.00
_cell.angle_gamma   90.00
#
_symmetry.space_group_name_H-M   'P 1'
#
loop_
_entity.id
_entity.type
_entity.pdbx_description
1 polymer ?
#
loop_
_entity_poly.entity_id
_entity_poly.type
_entity_poly.pdbx_seq_one_letter_code
_entity_poly.pdbx_strand_id
1 'polypeptide(L)'
;MIALRPTPRAATACALALLLLLQAWSLWRAPDAWFPARITVSLDAGGSVALGRHELAAAQADHNHIALRRDGAGAWWLRNLSAAKQVVLHSAAGERRMGSASLAARQAFQIGAARFEVEDADAASVGFARDGHHWRYDGAVLYRDGQAQAPCADARLGARALALWNRALPAILTIGRPLTFGGNVHCANRLGLADVTPGAAWLARIDGRLQLAAGNPDGERAALTLSAHGLDTDLRRQELPLDGVQAIVVGHTRFQLGAADGQLQLLPSRRVTLFSAPGLQLPPSLTWQWQRRALWSGAAATPLWCALALALAALLAATLRPQPPARSWRADALACAAVLLGGVAALALQRAGHAPAAAQSMALAGAALWLWLALPGRLTLAGAAAVLLLAAGLLAQLELGLGGMETSWLRYYQKSAALLAIGAGLGGAWRLCGPRRTGVPSQRGVEAVLAALAALALLALAMQVLWGDETGVFDLQPVELAKLALTALSAHCLALRLGWHGDDHHRDSRAARWLRLIAPALLFLALLGVALVQVDDYSPLILLLVWGTAMAFAYALAARNRALAAALALLVLLAAGAIAGMHGGADPGEAAPAGDFYADRFQAWLAPALHPHTGQQLLLGARAIGDGGWWGADAKLGLAGLGQGAGAALLIPAVQDDFAPAFFLNRHGLVGALLLWALQAAFIVGLLRTALRGHAAGAAARDHRHAWLGRFRYFTLCGGAAFVLGHLLLSWGTNLAILPIMGQPMSFLSAGGSHLLFFLCPLLAFSAASALSLEENPSCRSTSSTKS
;
A
#
# COMPACT_ATOMS: atom_id res chain seq x y z
N MET A 1 -2.90 -17.94 -50.41
CA MET A 1 -2.58 -17.77 -49.00
C MET A 1 -3.34 -16.58 -48.43
N ILE A 2 -4.47 -16.83 -47.78
CA ILE A 2 -5.26 -15.81 -47.09
C ILE A 2 -4.49 -15.49 -45.81
N ALA A 3 -3.83 -14.35 -45.75
CA ALA A 3 -3.20 -13.85 -44.53
C ALA A 3 -4.31 -13.56 -43.53
N LEU A 4 -4.62 -14.50 -42.65
CA LEU A 4 -5.47 -14.33 -41.48
C LEU A 4 -4.82 -13.27 -40.59
N ARG A 5 -5.27 -12.01 -40.72
CA ARG A 5 -4.89 -10.96 -39.76
C ARG A 5 -5.44 -11.41 -38.39
N PRO A 6 -4.59 -11.67 -37.38
CA PRO A 6 -5.06 -12.12 -36.07
C PRO A 6 -6.00 -11.05 -35.49
N THR A 7 -7.11 -11.50 -34.94
CA THR A 7 -8.02 -10.59 -34.24
C THR A 7 -7.30 -10.00 -33.04
N PRO A 8 -7.59 -8.76 -32.60
CA PRO A 8 -6.93 -8.16 -31.43
C PRO A 8 -6.98 -9.03 -30.19
N ARG A 9 -8.05 -9.83 -30.03
CA ARG A 9 -8.15 -10.81 -28.95
C ARG A 9 -7.15 -11.94 -29.05
N ALA A 10 -6.99 -12.50 -30.24
CA ALA A 10 -6.04 -13.59 -30.47
C ALA A 10 -4.60 -13.10 -30.22
N ALA A 11 -4.25 -11.91 -30.70
CA ALA A 11 -2.94 -11.31 -30.43
C ALA A 11 -2.70 -11.09 -28.92
N THR A 12 -3.67 -10.54 -28.21
CA THR A 12 -3.57 -10.34 -26.75
C THR A 12 -3.51 -11.67 -25.99
N ALA A 13 -4.28 -12.69 -26.41
CA ALA A 13 -4.24 -14.02 -25.82
C ALA A 13 -2.88 -14.71 -26.02
N CYS A 14 -2.28 -14.61 -27.22
CA CYS A 14 -0.95 -15.10 -27.48
C CYS A 14 0.12 -14.41 -26.62
N ALA A 15 0.06 -13.07 -26.50
CA ALA A 15 0.97 -12.32 -25.65
C ALA A 15 0.80 -12.66 -24.16
N LEU A 16 -0.45 -12.84 -23.69
CA LEU A 16 -0.74 -13.28 -22.33
C LEU A 16 -0.20 -14.70 -22.09
N ALA A 17 -0.43 -15.63 -23.02
CA ALA A 17 0.12 -16.98 -22.93
C ALA A 17 1.64 -16.97 -22.83
N LEU A 18 2.33 -16.13 -23.63
CA LEU A 18 3.77 -15.95 -23.54
C LEU A 18 4.21 -15.47 -22.14
N LEU A 19 3.54 -14.46 -21.59
CA LEU A 19 3.86 -13.95 -20.24
C LEU A 19 3.61 -14.99 -19.14
N LEU A 20 2.57 -15.82 -19.27
CA LEU A 20 2.32 -16.93 -18.35
C LEU A 20 3.37 -18.04 -18.50
N LEU A 21 3.83 -18.32 -19.72
CA LEU A 21 4.95 -19.25 -19.96
C LEU A 21 6.26 -18.71 -19.38
N LEU A 22 6.52 -17.41 -19.45
CA LEU A 22 7.67 -16.80 -18.78
C LEU A 22 7.58 -16.92 -17.25
N GLN A 23 6.40 -16.74 -16.65
CA GLN A 23 6.21 -17.00 -15.22
C GLN A 23 6.46 -18.48 -14.86
N ALA A 24 5.96 -19.42 -15.65
CA ALA A 24 6.20 -20.84 -15.47
C ALA A 24 7.70 -21.18 -15.61
N TRP A 25 8.39 -20.55 -16.57
CA TRP A 25 9.83 -20.66 -16.77
C TRP A 25 10.62 -20.14 -15.56
N SER A 26 10.23 -18.96 -15.03
CA SER A 26 10.86 -18.40 -13.83
C SER A 26 10.67 -19.31 -12.62
N LEU A 27 9.48 -19.94 -12.47
CA LEU A 27 9.25 -20.95 -11.43
C LEU A 27 10.09 -22.21 -11.61
N TRP A 28 10.24 -22.67 -12.84
CA TRP A 28 11.02 -23.85 -13.15
C TRP A 28 12.51 -23.66 -12.85
N ARG A 29 13.03 -22.48 -13.13
CA ARG A 29 14.43 -22.12 -12.90
C ARG A 29 14.70 -21.47 -11.54
N ALA A 30 13.70 -21.45 -10.67
CA ALA A 30 13.84 -20.83 -9.35
C ALA A 30 14.91 -21.54 -8.52
N PRO A 31 15.79 -20.80 -7.83
CA PRO A 31 16.78 -21.42 -6.96
C PRO A 31 16.10 -22.10 -5.77
N ASP A 32 16.70 -23.18 -5.32
CA ASP A 32 16.31 -23.82 -4.07
C ASP A 32 16.47 -22.83 -2.92
N ALA A 33 15.50 -22.80 -2.04
CA ALA A 33 15.52 -21.95 -0.87
C ALA A 33 15.00 -22.74 0.34
N TRP A 34 15.74 -22.64 1.42
CA TRP A 34 15.49 -23.34 2.68
C TRP A 34 15.30 -22.33 3.79
N PHE A 35 14.49 -22.66 4.78
CA PHE A 35 14.30 -21.86 5.97
C PHE A 35 13.99 -22.74 7.19
N PRO A 36 14.25 -22.27 8.42
CA PRO A 36 13.85 -23.03 9.60
C PRO A 36 12.34 -22.98 9.78
N ALA A 37 11.69 -24.14 9.74
CA ALA A 37 10.27 -24.26 10.12
C ALA A 37 10.10 -24.24 11.65
N ARG A 38 11.10 -24.71 12.38
CA ARG A 38 11.15 -24.73 13.83
C ARG A 38 12.59 -24.54 14.30
N ILE A 39 12.76 -23.70 15.30
CA ILE A 39 14.00 -23.48 16.03
C ILE A 39 13.76 -23.99 17.43
N THR A 40 14.53 -24.98 17.88
CA THR A 40 14.44 -25.53 19.22
C THR A 40 15.63 -25.06 20.04
N VAL A 41 15.37 -24.49 21.20
CA VAL A 41 16.35 -24.00 22.15
C VAL A 41 16.38 -24.94 23.36
N SER A 42 17.53 -25.55 23.58
CA SER A 42 17.78 -26.48 24.69
C SER A 42 18.79 -25.86 25.65
N LEU A 43 18.37 -25.56 26.88
CA LEU A 43 19.24 -25.01 27.93
C LEU A 43 19.09 -25.82 29.19
N ASP A 44 20.21 -26.02 29.87
CA ASP A 44 20.20 -26.53 31.26
C ASP A 44 19.62 -25.47 32.19
N ALA A 45 19.20 -25.92 33.38
CA ALA A 45 18.71 -25.02 34.43
C ALA A 45 19.83 -24.04 34.82
N GLY A 46 19.51 -22.75 34.82
CA GLY A 46 20.46 -21.65 35.03
C GLY A 46 21.21 -21.22 33.75
N GLY A 47 21.07 -21.93 32.61
CA GLY A 47 21.71 -21.63 31.36
C GLY A 47 21.10 -20.41 30.65
N SER A 48 21.91 -19.74 29.82
CA SER A 48 21.46 -18.64 28.96
C SER A 48 22.12 -18.70 27.61
N VAL A 49 21.43 -18.19 26.58
CA VAL A 49 21.92 -18.08 25.20
C VAL A 49 21.52 -16.74 24.60
N ALA A 50 22.44 -16.07 23.93
CA ALA A 50 22.16 -14.90 23.11
C ALA A 50 21.84 -15.35 21.68
N LEU A 51 20.76 -14.81 21.12
CA LEU A 51 20.27 -15.12 19.79
C LEU A 51 20.14 -13.84 18.97
N GLY A 52 20.58 -13.91 17.74
CA GLY A 52 20.54 -12.76 16.86
C GLY A 52 20.05 -13.11 15.46
N ARG A 53 20.47 -12.31 14.49
CA ARG A 53 20.06 -12.41 13.08
C ARG A 53 20.23 -13.81 12.51
N HIS A 54 21.34 -14.46 12.79
CA HIS A 54 21.66 -15.76 12.23
C HIS A 54 20.89 -16.87 12.93
N GLU A 55 20.90 -16.89 14.25
CA GLU A 55 20.30 -17.95 15.08
C GLU A 55 18.78 -17.96 15.02
N LEU A 56 18.17 -16.79 14.73
CA LEU A 56 16.73 -16.62 14.58
C LEU A 56 16.26 -16.64 13.13
N ALA A 57 17.17 -16.71 12.16
CA ALA A 57 16.85 -16.51 10.75
C ALA A 57 16.00 -15.25 10.51
N ALA A 58 16.28 -14.15 11.22
CA ALA A 58 15.57 -12.89 11.21
C ALA A 58 16.46 -11.79 10.63
N ALA A 59 16.35 -11.50 9.34
CA ALA A 59 17.25 -10.58 8.63
C ALA A 59 17.33 -9.17 9.25
N GLN A 60 16.24 -8.72 9.83
CA GLN A 60 16.15 -7.40 10.47
C GLN A 60 16.54 -7.40 11.95
N ALA A 61 16.89 -8.55 12.53
CA ALA A 61 17.42 -8.61 13.90
C ALA A 61 18.88 -8.12 13.93
N ASP A 62 19.34 -7.67 15.10
CA ASP A 62 20.76 -7.36 15.32
C ASP A 62 21.56 -8.66 15.48
N HIS A 63 22.89 -8.56 15.47
CA HIS A 63 23.77 -9.71 15.64
C HIS A 63 23.48 -10.47 16.94
N ASN A 64 23.27 -9.72 18.04
CA ASN A 64 22.77 -10.20 19.32
C ASN A 64 21.53 -9.40 19.66
N HIS A 65 20.32 -9.97 19.46
CA HIS A 65 19.09 -9.22 19.63
C HIS A 65 18.36 -9.56 20.90
N ILE A 66 18.30 -10.84 21.25
CA ILE A 66 17.64 -11.32 22.47
C ILE A 66 18.55 -12.27 23.26
N ALA A 67 18.36 -12.32 24.57
CA ALA A 67 18.87 -13.39 25.41
C ALA A 67 17.71 -14.19 25.97
N LEU A 68 17.81 -15.50 25.85
CA LEU A 68 16.92 -16.45 26.49
C LEU A 68 17.65 -17.07 27.68
N ARG A 69 16.99 -17.14 28.80
CA ARG A 69 17.51 -17.76 30.05
C ARG A 69 16.48 -18.74 30.58
N ARG A 70 16.95 -19.90 31.04
CA ARG A 70 16.15 -20.86 31.79
C ARG A 70 16.56 -20.78 33.24
N ASP A 71 15.63 -20.50 34.13
CA ASP A 71 15.95 -20.44 35.57
C ASP A 71 16.06 -21.82 36.22
N GLY A 72 16.44 -21.85 37.51
CA GLY A 72 16.55 -23.09 38.26
C GLY A 72 15.24 -23.85 38.48
N ALA A 73 14.08 -23.18 38.32
CA ALA A 73 12.76 -23.78 38.37
C ALA A 73 12.26 -24.26 36.98
N GLY A 74 13.06 -24.04 35.92
CA GLY A 74 12.73 -24.43 34.57
C GLY A 74 11.90 -23.39 33.78
N ALA A 75 11.61 -22.23 34.32
CA ALA A 75 10.89 -21.16 33.68
C ALA A 75 11.80 -20.42 32.68
N TRP A 76 11.21 -19.98 31.57
CA TRP A 76 11.91 -19.25 30.49
C TRP A 76 11.78 -17.75 30.66
N TRP A 77 12.89 -17.04 30.49
CA TRP A 77 12.99 -15.60 30.59
C TRP A 77 13.58 -15.02 29.29
N LEU A 78 13.07 -13.86 28.92
CA LEU A 78 13.51 -13.14 27.73
C LEU A 78 14.04 -11.76 28.14
N ARG A 79 15.20 -11.39 27.57
CA ARG A 79 15.81 -10.07 27.69
C ARG A 79 16.11 -9.53 26.29
N ASN A 80 15.83 -8.26 26.05
CA ASN A 80 16.20 -7.58 24.82
C ASN A 80 17.63 -7.04 24.95
N LEU A 81 18.53 -7.51 24.08
CA LEU A 81 19.93 -7.08 23.99
C LEU A 81 20.15 -5.98 22.94
N SER A 82 19.20 -5.79 22.01
CA SER A 82 19.34 -4.78 20.95
C SER A 82 19.38 -3.38 21.54
N ALA A 83 20.36 -2.57 21.12
CA ALA A 83 20.45 -1.17 21.50
C ALA A 83 19.32 -0.32 20.91
N ALA A 84 18.89 -0.64 19.68
CA ALA A 84 17.98 0.19 18.90
C ALA A 84 16.57 -0.40 18.75
N LYS A 85 16.44 -1.71 18.64
CA LYS A 85 15.19 -2.35 18.21
C LYS A 85 14.41 -2.92 19.39
N GLN A 86 13.09 -2.79 19.32
CA GLN A 86 12.19 -3.32 20.33
C GLN A 86 11.84 -4.79 20.05
N VAL A 87 11.56 -5.53 21.14
CA VAL A 87 10.95 -6.85 21.09
C VAL A 87 9.53 -6.74 21.58
N VAL A 88 8.59 -7.37 20.88
CA VAL A 88 7.17 -7.34 21.21
C VAL A 88 6.73 -8.74 21.62
N LEU A 89 6.04 -8.84 22.75
CA LEU A 89 5.44 -10.06 23.26
C LEU A 89 3.92 -10.01 23.06
N HIS A 90 3.35 -11.09 22.56
CA HIS A 90 1.91 -11.26 22.42
C HIS A 90 1.42 -12.35 23.38
N SER A 91 0.49 -12.00 24.24
CA SER A 91 -0.16 -12.90 25.18
C SER A 91 -1.68 -12.80 25.06
N ALA A 92 -2.43 -13.63 25.77
CA ALA A 92 -3.88 -13.51 25.86
C ALA A 92 -4.35 -12.17 26.47
N ALA A 93 -3.47 -11.52 27.26
CA ALA A 93 -3.75 -10.22 27.88
C ALA A 93 -3.48 -9.02 26.97
N GLY A 94 -2.95 -9.24 25.74
CA GLY A 94 -2.61 -8.22 24.76
C GLY A 94 -1.13 -8.14 24.42
N GLU A 95 -0.76 -7.06 23.73
CA GLU A 95 0.60 -6.77 23.31
C GLU A 95 1.39 -6.09 24.43
N ARG A 96 2.63 -6.51 24.63
CA ARG A 96 3.59 -5.91 25.56
C ARG A 96 4.91 -5.67 24.83
N ARG A 97 5.39 -4.43 24.85
CA ARG A 97 6.69 -4.06 24.27
C ARG A 97 7.77 -4.08 25.33
N MET A 98 8.89 -4.72 25.07
CA MET A 98 10.04 -4.68 25.98
C MET A 98 10.64 -3.27 25.97
N GLY A 99 10.95 -2.75 27.15
CA GLY A 99 11.39 -1.36 27.34
C GLY A 99 10.23 -0.40 27.53
N SER A 100 9.00 -0.91 27.71
CA SER A 100 7.83 -0.13 28.15
C SER A 100 7.24 -0.66 29.45
N ALA A 101 6.56 0.22 30.18
CA ALA A 101 5.83 -0.12 31.39
C ALA A 101 4.55 0.70 31.51
N SER A 102 3.51 0.08 32.08
CA SER A 102 2.34 0.82 32.56
C SER A 102 2.69 1.50 33.86
N LEU A 103 2.32 2.77 33.98
CA LEU A 103 2.54 3.53 35.21
C LEU A 103 1.43 3.22 36.25
N ALA A 104 1.79 3.26 37.50
CA ALA A 104 0.87 3.17 38.63
C ALA A 104 1.14 4.29 39.64
N ALA A 105 0.15 4.65 40.41
CA ALA A 105 0.29 5.65 41.46
C ALA A 105 1.42 5.28 42.46
N ARG A 106 2.12 6.28 42.96
CA ARG A 106 3.26 6.18 43.90
C ARG A 106 4.53 5.54 43.27
N GLN A 107 4.59 5.38 41.98
CA GLN A 107 5.84 5.06 41.29
C GLN A 107 6.60 6.35 40.92
N ALA A 108 7.88 6.22 40.66
CA ALA A 108 8.64 7.29 40.04
C ALA A 108 9.29 6.76 38.76
N PHE A 109 9.46 7.62 37.77
CA PHE A 109 10.25 7.28 36.59
C PHE A 109 11.32 8.36 36.34
N GLN A 110 12.43 7.93 35.78
CA GLN A 110 13.55 8.80 35.49
C GLN A 110 13.99 8.66 34.05
N ILE A 111 14.13 9.80 33.35
CA ILE A 111 14.62 9.93 31.97
C ILE A 111 15.91 10.74 32.02
N GLY A 112 17.07 10.10 31.84
CA GLY A 112 18.36 10.76 32.05
C GLY A 112 18.51 11.25 33.48
N ALA A 113 18.71 12.56 33.68
CA ALA A 113 18.76 13.20 35.01
C ALA A 113 17.39 13.62 35.55
N ALA A 114 16.34 13.59 34.73
CA ALA A 114 15.03 14.08 35.06
C ALA A 114 14.18 13.01 35.76
N ARG A 115 13.77 13.25 37.00
CA ARG A 115 12.91 12.36 37.82
C ARG A 115 11.49 12.93 37.88
N PHE A 116 10.53 12.04 37.76
CA PHE A 116 9.09 12.31 37.84
C PHE A 116 8.44 11.40 38.85
N GLU A 117 7.50 11.93 39.65
CA GLU A 117 6.71 11.14 40.61
C GLU A 117 5.29 10.98 40.08
N VAL A 118 4.81 9.75 39.99
CA VAL A 118 3.46 9.44 39.48
C VAL A 118 2.47 9.59 40.63
N GLU A 119 1.56 10.56 40.49
CA GLU A 119 0.56 10.87 41.49
C GLU A 119 -0.66 9.97 41.36
N ASP A 120 -1.19 9.91 40.15
CA ASP A 120 -2.32 9.06 39.79
C ASP A 120 -2.09 8.44 38.39
N ALA A 121 -2.59 7.25 38.18
CA ALA A 121 -2.57 6.58 36.88
C ALA A 121 -3.76 5.65 36.78
N ASP A 122 -4.59 5.92 35.75
CA ASP A 122 -5.72 5.08 35.40
C ASP A 122 -5.69 4.75 33.89
N ALA A 123 -6.72 4.05 33.38
CA ALA A 123 -6.80 3.72 31.97
C ALA A 123 -7.00 4.97 31.08
N ALA A 124 -7.51 6.07 31.64
CA ALA A 124 -7.85 7.28 30.91
C ALA A 124 -6.73 8.33 30.95
N SER A 125 -6.02 8.45 32.07
CA SER A 125 -5.01 9.51 32.27
C SER A 125 -3.89 9.10 33.20
N VAL A 126 -2.77 9.80 33.10
CA VAL A 126 -1.63 9.69 34.02
C VAL A 126 -1.27 11.08 34.52
N GLY A 127 -1.26 11.26 35.84
CA GLY A 127 -0.78 12.43 36.55
C GLY A 127 0.62 12.19 37.09
N PHE A 128 1.51 13.15 36.94
CA PHE A 128 2.88 13.10 37.46
C PHE A 128 3.37 14.49 37.86
N ALA A 129 4.22 14.54 38.86
CA ALA A 129 4.78 15.78 39.38
C ALA A 129 6.28 15.90 39.11
N ARG A 130 6.74 17.13 38.88
CA ARG A 130 8.14 17.51 38.79
C ARG A 130 8.34 19.00 39.06
N ASP A 131 9.40 19.36 39.77
CA ASP A 131 9.82 20.72 40.01
C ASP A 131 8.68 21.62 40.54
N GLY A 132 7.79 21.08 41.38
CA GLY A 132 6.64 21.82 41.96
C GLY A 132 5.46 21.99 41.01
N HIS A 133 5.49 21.42 39.84
CA HIS A 133 4.39 21.47 38.85
C HIS A 133 3.70 20.10 38.77
N HIS A 134 2.38 20.13 38.60
CA HIS A 134 1.52 18.97 38.36
C HIS A 134 1.19 18.84 36.90
N TRP A 135 1.57 17.71 36.30
CA TRP A 135 1.32 17.40 34.92
C TRP A 135 0.28 16.29 34.81
N ARG A 136 -0.63 16.40 33.88
CA ARG A 136 -1.61 15.35 33.57
C ARG A 136 -1.71 15.16 32.08
N TYR A 137 -1.67 13.92 31.65
CA TYR A 137 -1.79 13.53 30.25
C TYR A 137 -2.94 12.53 30.08
N ASP A 138 -3.92 12.84 29.19
CA ASP A 138 -5.12 12.04 28.97
C ASP A 138 -5.07 11.17 27.72
N GLY A 139 -3.90 11.02 27.11
CA GLY A 139 -3.71 10.31 25.85
C GLY A 139 -3.82 11.22 24.61
N ALA A 140 -4.26 12.46 24.76
CA ALA A 140 -4.41 13.43 23.67
C ALA A 140 -3.83 14.81 23.99
N VAL A 141 -4.00 15.30 25.22
CA VAL A 141 -3.60 16.63 25.67
C VAL A 141 -2.78 16.55 26.95
N LEU A 142 -1.73 17.37 27.04
CA LEU A 142 -0.95 17.58 28.24
C LEU A 142 -1.46 18.81 28.97
N TYR A 143 -1.73 18.66 30.25
CA TYR A 143 -2.11 19.72 31.19
C TYR A 143 -0.97 20.00 32.15
N ARG A 144 -0.73 21.24 32.48
CA ARG A 144 0.17 21.70 33.54
C ARG A 144 -0.63 22.51 34.53
N ASP A 145 -0.63 22.13 35.79
CA ASP A 145 -1.36 22.79 36.88
C ASP A 145 -2.84 23.02 36.51
N GLY A 146 -3.47 22.05 35.86
CA GLY A 146 -4.86 22.08 35.40
C GLY A 146 -5.12 22.86 34.11
N GLN A 147 -4.12 23.52 33.51
CA GLN A 147 -4.24 24.22 32.24
C GLN A 147 -3.66 23.44 31.07
N ALA A 148 -4.43 23.31 29.99
CA ALA A 148 -3.94 22.67 28.76
C ALA A 148 -2.74 23.44 28.19
N GLN A 149 -1.70 22.72 27.80
CA GLN A 149 -0.52 23.33 27.25
C GLN A 149 -0.79 23.94 25.86
N ALA A 150 -0.18 25.11 25.63
CA ALA A 150 -0.30 25.79 24.35
C ALA A 150 0.27 24.93 23.19
N PRO A 151 -0.30 25.04 21.96
CA PRO A 151 0.31 24.41 20.78
C PRO A 151 1.73 24.90 20.56
N CYS A 152 2.61 24.01 20.08
CA CYS A 152 3.98 24.39 19.72
C CYS A 152 3.97 25.44 18.60
N ALA A 153 4.84 26.45 18.69
CA ALA A 153 4.98 27.49 17.66
C ALA A 153 5.40 26.91 16.31
N ASP A 154 6.22 25.86 16.35
CA ASP A 154 6.72 25.09 15.22
C ASP A 154 5.78 23.92 14.83
N ALA A 155 4.59 23.81 15.43
CA ALA A 155 3.65 22.74 15.13
C ALA A 155 3.22 22.81 13.65
N ARG A 156 3.44 21.72 12.94
CA ARG A 156 3.02 21.52 11.56
C ARG A 156 1.50 21.75 11.43
N LEU A 157 1.05 22.15 10.24
CA LEU A 157 -0.37 22.37 9.96
C LEU A 157 -1.27 21.20 10.38
N GLY A 158 -0.79 19.95 10.17
CA GLY A 158 -1.47 18.74 10.61
C GLY A 158 -1.65 18.64 12.12
N ALA A 159 -0.63 19.03 12.90
CA ALA A 159 -0.71 19.07 14.36
C ALA A 159 -1.73 20.11 14.85
N ARG A 160 -1.80 21.27 14.18
CA ARG A 160 -2.80 22.32 14.47
C ARG A 160 -4.21 21.87 14.11
N ALA A 161 -4.36 21.23 12.95
CA ALA A 161 -5.65 20.67 12.52
C ALA A 161 -6.15 19.58 13.48
N LEU A 162 -5.26 18.71 13.96
CA LEU A 162 -5.59 17.68 14.93
C LEU A 162 -5.96 18.28 16.29
N ALA A 163 -5.23 19.28 16.76
CA ALA A 163 -5.56 19.96 17.99
C ALA A 163 -6.94 20.62 17.90
N LEU A 164 -7.28 21.21 16.76
CA LEU A 164 -8.61 21.77 16.48
C LEU A 164 -9.69 20.68 16.46
N TRP A 165 -9.41 19.55 15.80
CA TRP A 165 -10.27 18.36 15.75
C TRP A 165 -10.57 17.83 17.15
N ASN A 166 -9.53 17.58 17.96
CA ASN A 166 -9.66 17.05 19.32
C ASN A 166 -10.38 18.02 20.26
N ARG A 167 -10.29 19.33 19.98
CA ARG A 167 -11.01 20.35 20.75
C ARG A 167 -12.50 20.45 20.37
N ALA A 168 -12.83 20.18 19.12
CA ALA A 168 -14.19 20.34 18.59
C ALA A 168 -15.08 19.11 18.76
N LEU A 169 -14.49 17.92 18.96
CA LEU A 169 -15.22 16.65 18.96
C LEU A 169 -15.27 15.98 20.35
N PRO A 170 -16.29 15.11 20.59
CA PRO A 170 -16.40 14.31 21.79
C PRO A 170 -15.18 13.42 22.02
N ALA A 171 -14.88 13.05 23.27
CA ALA A 171 -13.72 12.25 23.67
C ALA A 171 -13.58 10.91 22.91
N ILE A 172 -14.69 10.30 22.48
CA ILE A 172 -14.69 9.04 21.69
C ILE A 172 -14.06 9.25 20.28
N LEU A 173 -14.14 10.47 19.75
CA LEU A 173 -13.63 10.83 18.42
C LEU A 173 -12.29 11.57 18.48
N THR A 174 -11.73 11.78 19.67
CA THR A 174 -10.39 12.36 19.81
C THR A 174 -9.33 11.37 19.40
N ILE A 175 -8.33 11.87 18.69
CA ILE A 175 -7.20 11.07 18.21
C ILE A 175 -6.07 11.23 19.21
N GLY A 176 -5.62 10.12 19.81
CA GLY A 176 -4.51 10.10 20.75
C GLY A 176 -3.20 10.52 20.07
N ARG A 177 -2.37 11.27 20.81
CA ARG A 177 -1.00 11.60 20.40
C ARG A 177 -0.03 11.19 21.51
N PRO A 178 1.09 10.58 21.16
CA PRO A 178 2.13 10.32 22.14
C PRO A 178 2.61 11.61 22.80
N LEU A 179 2.74 11.61 24.12
CA LEU A 179 3.49 12.63 24.82
C LEU A 179 4.97 12.30 24.70
N THR A 180 5.77 13.21 24.16
CA THR A 180 7.22 13.02 23.99
C THR A 180 7.99 13.83 25.01
N PHE A 181 9.09 13.26 25.52
CA PHE A 181 9.97 13.87 26.50
C PHE A 181 11.32 14.25 25.88
N GLY A 182 11.87 15.38 26.29
CA GLY A 182 13.18 15.86 25.89
C GLY A 182 13.16 17.14 25.05
N GLY A 183 14.29 17.82 24.96
CA GLY A 183 14.46 19.09 24.28
C GLY A 183 14.14 20.30 25.15
N ASN A 184 14.24 21.51 24.57
CA ASN A 184 14.11 22.78 25.29
C ASN A 184 12.71 23.39 25.27
N VAL A 185 11.76 22.76 24.61
CA VAL A 185 10.43 23.36 24.33
C VAL A 185 9.34 22.63 25.10
N HIS A 186 8.60 23.39 25.93
CA HIS A 186 7.35 22.92 26.53
C HIS A 186 6.19 23.36 25.66
N CYS A 187 5.43 22.43 25.11
CA CYS A 187 4.21 22.71 24.37
C CYS A 187 3.38 21.44 24.25
N ALA A 188 2.12 21.55 23.83
CA ALA A 188 1.19 20.42 23.73
C ALA A 188 1.87 19.14 23.23
N ASN A 189 1.77 18.05 23.98
CA ASN A 189 2.35 16.74 23.75
C ASN A 189 3.91 16.68 23.64
N ARG A 190 4.59 17.72 24.10
CA ARG A 190 6.05 17.71 24.25
C ARG A 190 6.43 18.31 25.60
N LEU A 191 7.10 17.53 26.42
CA LEU A 191 7.67 17.99 27.68
C LEU A 191 9.17 18.25 27.49
N GLY A 192 9.58 19.52 27.51
CA GLY A 192 10.96 19.93 27.37
C GLY A 192 11.78 19.55 28.58
N LEU A 193 12.97 19.02 28.35
CA LEU A 193 13.97 18.63 29.34
C LEU A 193 15.32 19.00 28.76
N ALA A 194 15.94 20.08 29.28
CA ALA A 194 17.17 20.65 28.69
C ALA A 194 18.31 19.63 28.56
N ASP A 195 18.44 18.72 29.53
CA ASP A 195 19.51 17.72 29.61
C ASP A 195 19.15 16.39 28.96
N VAL A 196 18.01 16.32 28.24
CA VAL A 196 17.52 15.09 27.62
C VAL A 196 17.26 15.34 26.13
N THR A 197 17.75 14.46 25.28
CA THR A 197 17.51 14.51 23.83
C THR A 197 16.03 14.46 23.51
N PRO A 198 15.54 15.23 22.51
CA PRO A 198 14.14 15.19 22.11
C PRO A 198 13.71 13.77 21.72
N GLY A 199 12.60 13.28 22.28
CA GLY A 199 12.10 11.94 22.00
C GLY A 199 12.78 10.81 22.77
N ALA A 200 13.54 11.08 23.82
CA ALA A 200 14.18 10.06 24.66
C ALA A 200 13.19 9.11 25.34
N ALA A 201 11.98 9.58 25.64
CA ALA A 201 10.89 8.74 26.09
C ALA A 201 9.57 9.25 25.49
N TRP A 202 8.58 8.38 25.52
CA TRP A 202 7.22 8.74 25.12
C TRP A 202 6.20 8.00 25.99
N LEU A 203 5.04 8.64 26.19
CA LEU A 203 3.89 8.09 26.86
C LEU A 203 2.74 8.04 25.85
N ALA A 204 2.26 6.86 25.53
CA ALA A 204 1.19 6.66 24.55
C ALA A 204 0.18 5.63 25.02
N ARG A 205 -1.03 5.69 24.45
CA ARG A 205 -2.07 4.70 24.66
C ARG A 205 -1.83 3.49 23.78
N ILE A 206 -1.55 2.34 24.40
CA ILE A 206 -1.35 1.05 23.73
C ILE A 206 -2.34 0.08 24.37
N ASP A 207 -3.15 -0.60 23.56
CA ASP A 207 -4.20 -1.54 24.02
C ASP A 207 -5.09 -0.97 25.12
N GLY A 208 -5.48 0.31 24.98
CA GLY A 208 -6.37 0.99 25.90
C GLY A 208 -5.72 1.47 27.21
N ARG A 209 -4.42 1.24 27.43
CA ARG A 209 -3.66 1.66 28.62
C ARG A 209 -2.55 2.63 28.24
N LEU A 210 -2.27 3.60 29.09
CA LEU A 210 -1.13 4.49 28.91
C LEU A 210 0.15 3.76 29.34
N GLN A 211 1.12 3.67 28.41
CA GLN A 211 2.41 3.03 28.61
C GLN A 211 3.54 4.03 28.37
N LEU A 212 4.46 4.08 29.33
CA LEU A 212 5.71 4.80 29.19
C LEU A 212 6.75 3.89 28.51
N ALA A 213 7.43 4.40 27.49
CA ALA A 213 8.45 3.64 26.78
C ALA A 213 9.68 4.50 26.49
N ALA A 214 10.84 3.86 26.46
CA ALA A 214 12.08 4.48 26.02
C ALA A 214 12.02 4.79 24.52
N GLY A 215 12.34 6.01 24.16
CA GLY A 215 12.53 6.45 22.78
C GLY A 215 13.92 6.06 22.25
N ASN A 216 14.14 6.39 20.99
CA ASN A 216 15.35 6.06 20.24
C ASN A 216 15.88 7.30 19.49
N PRO A 217 16.24 8.39 20.21
CA PRO A 217 16.52 9.67 19.57
C PRO A 217 17.76 9.67 18.68
N ASP A 218 18.81 8.93 19.07
CA ASP A 218 20.11 8.91 18.36
C ASP A 218 20.43 7.51 17.80
N GLY A 219 19.40 6.72 17.46
CA GLY A 219 19.58 5.34 16.99
C GLY A 219 19.78 4.33 18.13
N GLU A 220 19.89 4.79 19.41
CA GLU A 220 19.98 3.96 20.59
C GLU A 220 18.84 4.27 21.57
N ARG A 221 18.35 3.24 22.26
CA ARG A 221 17.30 3.41 23.25
C ARG A 221 17.80 4.22 24.46
N ALA A 222 17.10 5.30 24.75
CA ALA A 222 17.44 6.17 25.87
C ALA A 222 17.31 5.44 27.23
N ALA A 223 18.05 5.88 28.23
CA ALA A 223 17.94 5.37 29.58
C ALA A 223 16.59 5.77 30.19
N LEU A 224 15.82 4.78 30.61
CA LEU A 224 14.53 4.95 31.25
C LEU A 224 14.45 4.01 32.44
N THR A 225 14.44 4.59 33.65
CA THR A 225 14.38 3.85 34.91
C THR A 225 13.02 4.02 35.55
N LEU A 226 12.40 2.94 35.96
CA LEU A 226 11.16 2.91 36.73
C LEU A 226 11.47 2.49 38.17
N SER A 227 11.11 3.34 39.13
CA SER A 227 11.25 3.09 40.58
C SER A 227 9.90 2.71 41.16
N ALA A 228 9.79 1.48 41.67
CA ALA A 228 8.61 0.96 42.33
C ALA A 228 9.01 0.23 43.61
N HIS A 229 8.36 0.54 44.70
CA HIS A 229 8.61 -0.10 46.01
C HIS A 229 10.10 -0.10 46.44
N GLY A 230 10.84 0.97 46.12
CA GLY A 230 12.26 1.09 46.43
C GLY A 230 13.22 0.30 45.54
N LEU A 231 12.72 -0.33 44.50
CA LEU A 231 13.52 -1.02 43.45
C LEU A 231 13.56 -0.19 42.18
N ASP A 232 14.76 0.10 41.72
CA ASP A 232 15.00 0.78 40.46
C ASP A 232 15.21 -0.23 39.34
N THR A 233 14.36 -0.18 38.29
CA THR A 233 14.44 -1.08 37.15
C THR A 233 14.74 -0.27 35.88
N ASP A 234 15.89 -0.50 35.26
CA ASP A 234 16.17 0.02 33.91
C ASP A 234 15.35 -0.78 32.89
N LEU A 235 14.37 -0.13 32.25
CA LEU A 235 13.45 -0.79 31.31
C LEU A 235 14.18 -1.33 30.07
N ARG A 236 15.37 -0.82 29.72
CA ARG A 236 16.17 -1.38 28.63
C ARG A 236 16.71 -2.77 28.94
N ARG A 237 16.99 -3.04 30.24
CA ARG A 237 17.60 -4.28 30.72
C ARG A 237 16.59 -5.23 31.37
N GLN A 238 15.32 -4.93 31.25
CA GLN A 238 14.25 -5.72 31.84
C GLN A 238 14.24 -7.14 31.29
N GLU A 239 14.18 -8.13 32.16
CA GLU A 239 13.88 -9.53 31.83
C GLU A 239 12.40 -9.80 32.09
N LEU A 240 11.76 -10.44 31.13
CA LEU A 240 10.33 -10.79 31.21
C LEU A 240 10.15 -12.30 31.13
N PRO A 241 9.27 -12.90 31.99
CA PRO A 241 8.95 -14.30 31.86
C PRO A 241 8.17 -14.55 30.57
N LEU A 242 8.42 -15.69 29.93
CA LEU A 242 7.72 -16.15 28.73
C LEU A 242 6.47 -16.97 29.08
N ASP A 243 6.15 -17.12 30.34
CA ASP A 243 4.93 -17.82 30.75
C ASP A 243 3.68 -17.08 30.26
N GLY A 244 2.76 -17.81 29.63
CA GLY A 244 1.56 -17.26 29.01
C GLY A 244 1.80 -16.43 27.73
N VAL A 245 3.04 -16.29 27.25
CA VAL A 245 3.35 -15.63 25.99
C VAL A 245 3.15 -16.62 24.84
N GLN A 246 2.32 -16.23 23.87
CA GLN A 246 1.98 -17.03 22.70
C GLN A 246 2.91 -16.76 21.52
N ALA A 247 3.39 -15.53 21.37
CA ALA A 247 4.30 -15.17 20.31
C ALA A 247 5.21 -14.00 20.69
N ILE A 248 6.40 -13.96 20.08
CA ILE A 248 7.33 -12.84 20.16
C ILE A 248 7.64 -12.31 18.76
N VAL A 249 7.90 -11.00 18.64
CA VAL A 249 8.38 -10.38 17.40
C VAL A 249 9.77 -9.82 17.63
N VAL A 250 10.73 -10.31 16.85
CA VAL A 250 12.13 -9.93 16.91
C VAL A 250 12.60 -9.55 15.50
N GLY A 251 13.06 -8.33 15.32
CA GLY A 251 13.51 -7.86 14.00
C GLY A 251 12.44 -8.04 12.91
N HIS A 252 11.18 -7.70 13.20
CA HIS A 252 10.01 -7.89 12.32
C HIS A 252 9.64 -9.36 12.01
N THR A 253 10.39 -10.35 12.50
CA THR A 253 10.03 -11.77 12.38
C THR A 253 9.18 -12.17 13.57
N ARG A 254 8.02 -12.77 13.32
CA ARG A 254 7.14 -13.27 14.35
C ARG A 254 7.41 -14.75 14.61
N PHE A 255 7.63 -15.09 15.86
CA PHE A 255 7.82 -16.45 16.34
C PHE A 255 6.64 -16.84 17.23
N GLN A 256 5.95 -17.92 16.90
CA GLN A 256 5.03 -18.55 17.83
C GLN A 256 5.84 -19.38 18.81
N LEU A 257 5.48 -19.31 20.10
CA LEU A 257 6.15 -20.03 21.16
C LEU A 257 5.45 -21.36 21.46
N GLY A 258 6.25 -22.39 21.60
CA GLY A 258 5.83 -23.70 22.11
C GLY A 258 6.83 -24.19 23.15
N ALA A 259 6.38 -24.97 24.09
CA ALA A 259 7.23 -25.66 25.03
C ALA A 259 6.96 -27.16 24.93
N ALA A 260 8.00 -27.94 24.70
CA ALA A 260 7.93 -29.40 24.70
C ALA A 260 9.20 -29.97 25.34
N ASP A 261 9.07 -30.93 26.22
CA ASP A 261 10.18 -31.67 26.86
C ASP A 261 11.19 -30.73 27.57
N GLY A 262 10.71 -29.63 28.14
CA GLY A 262 11.57 -28.64 28.79
C GLY A 262 12.40 -27.78 27.85
N GLN A 263 12.16 -27.91 26.53
CA GLN A 263 12.79 -27.10 25.49
C GLN A 263 11.83 -26.01 25.01
N LEU A 264 12.38 -24.84 24.62
CA LEU A 264 11.61 -23.77 24.02
C LEU A 264 11.62 -23.92 22.50
N GLN A 265 10.44 -23.97 21.89
CA GLN A 265 10.28 -24.03 20.46
C GLN A 265 9.83 -22.67 19.93
N LEU A 266 10.56 -22.16 18.96
CA LEU A 266 10.25 -20.94 18.21
C LEU A 266 9.84 -21.34 16.79
N LEU A 267 8.58 -21.05 16.41
CA LEU A 267 8.08 -21.32 15.06
C LEU A 267 7.99 -19.98 14.31
N PRO A 268 8.95 -19.71 13.42
CA PRO A 268 8.95 -18.46 12.65
C PRO A 268 7.82 -18.47 11.63
N SER A 269 7.02 -17.39 11.57
CA SER A 269 5.83 -17.33 10.71
C SER A 269 5.88 -16.27 9.63
N ARG A 270 6.65 -15.20 9.80
CA ARG A 270 6.74 -14.09 8.84
C ARG A 270 8.15 -13.56 8.75
N ARG A 271 8.58 -13.14 7.55
CA ARG A 271 9.89 -12.53 7.26
C ARG A 271 11.07 -13.38 7.72
N VAL A 272 11.00 -14.67 7.40
CA VAL A 272 12.06 -15.61 7.74
C VAL A 272 13.13 -15.55 6.65
N THR A 273 14.39 -15.50 7.02
CA THR A 273 15.52 -15.50 6.08
C THR A 273 15.57 -16.82 5.29
N LEU A 274 15.84 -16.73 4.01
CA LEU A 274 16.00 -17.85 3.11
C LEU A 274 17.49 -18.16 2.91
N PHE A 275 17.82 -19.43 2.87
CA PHE A 275 19.18 -19.96 2.68
C PHE A 275 19.23 -20.82 1.42
N SER A 276 20.36 -20.83 0.75
CA SER A 276 20.58 -21.62 -0.47
C SER A 276 20.72 -23.13 -0.19
N ALA A 277 21.17 -23.48 1.01
CA ALA A 277 21.34 -24.89 1.43
C ALA A 277 21.08 -25.01 2.95
N PRO A 278 20.64 -26.19 3.44
CA PRO A 278 20.64 -26.49 4.87
C PRO A 278 22.09 -26.75 5.33
N GLY A 279 22.39 -26.46 6.61
CA GLY A 279 23.69 -26.78 7.17
C GLY A 279 24.45 -25.61 7.78
N LEU A 280 23.74 -24.63 8.33
CA LEU A 280 24.34 -23.53 9.09
C LEU A 280 24.96 -24.05 10.39
N GLN A 281 26.16 -23.55 10.74
CA GLN A 281 26.77 -23.81 12.05
C GLN A 281 26.02 -23.02 13.12
N LEU A 282 25.40 -23.74 14.02
CA LEU A 282 24.60 -23.19 15.13
C LEU A 282 25.28 -23.49 16.46
N PRO A 283 25.03 -22.70 17.51
CA PRO A 283 25.41 -23.03 18.88
C PRO A 283 24.83 -24.41 19.27
N PRO A 284 25.52 -25.17 20.14
CA PRO A 284 25.06 -26.52 20.53
C PRO A 284 23.69 -26.53 21.25
N SER A 285 23.28 -25.38 21.80
CA SER A 285 21.98 -25.19 22.41
C SER A 285 20.84 -24.99 21.43
N LEU A 286 21.12 -24.90 20.12
CA LEU A 286 20.10 -24.66 19.09
C LEU A 286 20.08 -25.79 18.07
N THR A 287 18.85 -26.15 17.69
CA THR A 287 18.62 -27.07 16.57
C THR A 287 17.54 -26.51 15.66
N TRP A 288 17.77 -26.60 14.34
CA TRP A 288 16.80 -26.16 13.34
C TRP A 288 16.20 -27.36 12.61
N GLN A 289 14.88 -27.33 12.48
CA GLN A 289 14.17 -28.18 11.53
C GLN A 289 14.02 -27.44 10.21
N TRP A 290 14.77 -27.84 9.22
CA TRP A 290 14.79 -27.23 7.90
C TRP A 290 13.56 -27.60 7.07
N GLN A 291 13.03 -26.62 6.35
CA GLN A 291 11.97 -26.80 5.37
C GLN A 291 12.35 -26.12 4.06
N ARG A 292 12.12 -26.82 2.95
CA ARG A 292 12.30 -26.27 1.60
C ARG A 292 11.09 -25.43 1.24
N ARG A 293 11.32 -24.28 0.59
CA ARG A 293 10.25 -23.42 0.09
C ARG A 293 9.39 -24.16 -0.94
N ALA A 294 8.09 -24.26 -0.71
CA ALA A 294 7.14 -24.94 -1.58
C ALA A 294 6.73 -24.01 -2.74
N LEU A 295 7.21 -24.27 -3.96
CA LEU A 295 6.87 -23.50 -5.15
C LEU A 295 5.71 -24.14 -5.93
N TRP A 296 5.64 -25.47 -6.00
CA TRP A 296 4.71 -26.22 -6.83
C TRP A 296 3.52 -26.79 -6.08
N SER A 297 3.71 -27.25 -4.88
CA SER A 297 2.67 -27.83 -4.03
C SER A 297 2.79 -27.34 -2.59
N GLY A 298 1.67 -27.07 -1.95
CA GLY A 298 1.58 -26.70 -0.54
C GLY A 298 0.69 -27.65 0.25
N ALA A 299 0.76 -27.64 1.56
CA ALA A 299 0.01 -28.53 2.46
C ALA A 299 -1.52 -28.51 2.28
N ALA A 300 -2.09 -27.36 1.84
CA ALA A 300 -3.54 -27.19 1.57
C ALA A 300 -3.89 -27.32 0.07
N ALA A 301 -3.16 -28.13 -0.68
CA ALA A 301 -3.16 -28.13 -2.14
C ALA A 301 -4.48 -28.61 -2.76
N THR A 302 -5.10 -29.66 -2.22
CA THR A 302 -6.14 -30.40 -2.91
C THR A 302 -7.41 -29.60 -3.23
N PRO A 303 -8.05 -28.90 -2.28
CA PRO A 303 -9.30 -28.18 -2.59
C PRO A 303 -9.08 -26.99 -3.53
N LEU A 304 -7.93 -26.32 -3.44
CA LEU A 304 -7.59 -25.20 -4.31
C LEU A 304 -7.29 -25.68 -5.74
N TRP A 305 -6.59 -26.81 -5.91
CA TRP A 305 -6.37 -27.42 -7.23
C TRP A 305 -7.68 -27.90 -7.87
N CYS A 306 -8.60 -28.47 -7.11
CA CYS A 306 -9.91 -28.83 -7.62
C CYS A 306 -10.70 -27.61 -8.10
N ALA A 307 -10.73 -26.52 -7.32
CA ALA A 307 -11.38 -25.28 -7.70
C ALA A 307 -10.73 -24.65 -8.96
N LEU A 308 -9.39 -24.64 -9.03
CA LEU A 308 -8.66 -24.15 -10.18
C LEU A 308 -8.88 -25.02 -11.42
N ALA A 309 -8.89 -26.34 -11.29
CA ALA A 309 -9.17 -27.26 -12.40
C ALA A 309 -10.58 -27.05 -12.95
N LEU A 310 -11.57 -26.87 -12.08
CA LEU A 310 -12.95 -26.55 -12.46
C LEU A 310 -13.03 -25.19 -13.17
N ALA A 311 -12.37 -24.16 -12.63
CA ALA A 311 -12.34 -22.85 -13.24
C ALA A 311 -11.66 -22.87 -14.62
N LEU A 312 -10.53 -23.54 -14.75
CA LEU A 312 -9.80 -23.69 -16.01
C LEU A 312 -10.61 -24.52 -17.02
N ALA A 313 -11.25 -25.62 -16.60
CA ALA A 313 -12.12 -26.41 -17.45
C ALA A 313 -13.31 -25.60 -17.96
N ALA A 314 -13.94 -24.82 -17.07
CA ALA A 314 -15.05 -23.92 -17.45
C ALA A 314 -14.60 -22.83 -18.43
N LEU A 315 -13.46 -22.23 -18.20
CA LEU A 315 -12.87 -21.21 -19.08
C LEU A 315 -12.45 -21.80 -20.44
N LEU A 316 -11.85 -22.98 -20.46
CA LEU A 316 -11.48 -23.69 -21.69
C LEU A 316 -12.74 -24.08 -22.49
N ALA A 317 -13.75 -24.63 -21.83
CA ALA A 317 -15.03 -24.93 -22.45
C ALA A 317 -15.73 -23.66 -23.00
N ALA A 318 -15.60 -22.52 -22.32
CA ALA A 318 -16.13 -21.24 -22.80
C ALA A 318 -15.38 -20.68 -24.02
N THR A 319 -14.08 -20.94 -24.13
CA THR A 319 -13.23 -20.42 -25.25
C THR A 319 -13.24 -21.30 -26.48
N LEU A 320 -13.36 -22.62 -26.32
CA LEU A 320 -13.30 -23.60 -27.43
C LEU A 320 -14.66 -23.78 -28.14
N ARG A 321 -15.75 -23.27 -27.60
CA ARG A 321 -17.05 -23.36 -28.30
C ARG A 321 -17.07 -22.39 -29.48
N PRO A 322 -17.36 -22.85 -30.72
CA PRO A 322 -17.62 -21.97 -31.83
C PRO A 322 -18.81 -21.09 -31.45
N GLN A 323 -18.74 -19.79 -31.74
CA GLN A 323 -19.72 -18.79 -31.33
C GLN A 323 -21.15 -19.16 -31.84
N PRO A 324 -22.05 -19.60 -30.98
CA PRO A 324 -23.47 -19.63 -31.29
C PRO A 324 -24.17 -18.44 -30.64
N PRO A 325 -25.32 -18.00 -31.18
CA PRO A 325 -26.07 -16.84 -30.72
C PRO A 325 -26.60 -16.89 -29.28
N ALA A 326 -26.46 -18.00 -28.58
CA ALA A 326 -26.89 -18.16 -27.20
C ALA A 326 -25.80 -18.72 -26.30
N ARG A 327 -24.72 -17.94 -26.10
CA ARG A 327 -23.77 -18.25 -25.04
C ARG A 327 -24.49 -18.20 -23.69
N SER A 328 -24.53 -19.33 -22.99
CA SER A 328 -25.23 -19.40 -21.73
C SER A 328 -24.50 -18.50 -20.71
N TRP A 329 -25.09 -17.37 -20.35
CA TRP A 329 -24.59 -16.46 -19.32
C TRP A 329 -24.24 -17.20 -18.01
N ARG A 330 -24.88 -18.39 -17.79
CA ARG A 330 -24.62 -19.25 -16.65
C ARG A 330 -23.17 -19.71 -16.58
N ALA A 331 -22.57 -20.07 -17.71
CA ALA A 331 -21.16 -20.50 -17.74
C ALA A 331 -20.22 -19.34 -17.43
N ASP A 332 -20.48 -18.14 -17.99
CA ASP A 332 -19.69 -16.96 -17.69
C ASP A 332 -19.84 -16.52 -16.22
N ALA A 333 -21.05 -16.59 -15.68
CA ALA A 333 -21.34 -16.30 -14.28
C ALA A 333 -20.66 -17.30 -13.33
N LEU A 334 -20.70 -18.60 -13.66
CA LEU A 334 -19.98 -19.64 -12.91
C LEU A 334 -18.48 -19.44 -12.94
N ALA A 335 -17.90 -19.07 -14.10
CA ALA A 335 -16.49 -18.77 -14.21
C ALA A 335 -16.09 -17.56 -13.35
N CYS A 336 -16.90 -16.48 -13.38
CA CYS A 336 -16.68 -15.31 -12.50
C CYS A 336 -16.76 -15.69 -11.01
N ALA A 337 -17.76 -16.49 -10.62
CA ALA A 337 -17.93 -16.96 -9.25
C ALA A 337 -16.77 -17.87 -8.81
N ALA A 338 -16.32 -18.80 -9.67
CA ALA A 338 -15.21 -19.69 -9.37
C ALA A 338 -13.89 -18.94 -9.17
N VAL A 339 -13.60 -17.97 -10.04
CA VAL A 339 -12.40 -17.13 -9.92
C VAL A 339 -12.47 -16.24 -8.66
N LEU A 340 -13.63 -15.66 -8.37
CA LEU A 340 -13.86 -14.87 -7.15
C LEU A 340 -13.64 -15.72 -5.88
N LEU A 341 -14.30 -16.87 -5.79
CA LEU A 341 -14.20 -17.76 -4.65
C LEU A 341 -12.78 -18.32 -4.48
N GLY A 342 -12.10 -18.65 -5.59
CA GLY A 342 -10.68 -19.04 -5.59
C GLY A 342 -9.79 -17.95 -5.02
N GLY A 343 -10.03 -16.69 -5.39
CA GLY A 343 -9.30 -15.53 -4.86
C GLY A 343 -9.55 -15.32 -3.36
N VAL A 344 -10.80 -15.40 -2.92
CA VAL A 344 -11.16 -15.29 -1.49
C VAL A 344 -10.54 -16.43 -0.68
N ALA A 345 -10.63 -17.66 -1.17
CA ALA A 345 -10.05 -18.83 -0.51
C ALA A 345 -8.51 -18.71 -0.42
N ALA A 346 -7.83 -18.29 -1.51
CA ALA A 346 -6.39 -18.08 -1.50
C ALA A 346 -5.96 -17.02 -0.48
N LEU A 347 -6.70 -15.91 -0.39
CA LEU A 347 -6.42 -14.84 0.59
C LEU A 347 -6.67 -15.30 2.03
N ALA A 348 -7.76 -16.05 2.27
CA ALA A 348 -8.08 -16.60 3.59
C ALA A 348 -7.02 -17.61 4.05
N LEU A 349 -6.59 -18.52 3.19
CA LEU A 349 -5.51 -19.47 3.46
C LEU A 349 -4.20 -18.75 3.76
N GLN A 350 -3.87 -17.71 2.99
CA GLN A 350 -2.66 -16.92 3.25
C GLN A 350 -2.69 -16.23 4.62
N ARG A 351 -3.85 -15.71 5.03
CA ARG A 351 -4.02 -15.10 6.36
C ARG A 351 -3.96 -16.13 7.49
N ALA A 352 -4.46 -17.33 7.25
CA ALA A 352 -4.36 -18.45 8.19
C ALA A 352 -2.94 -19.05 8.32
N GLY A 353 -1.95 -18.51 7.58
CA GLY A 353 -0.57 -19.02 7.58
C GLY A 353 -0.30 -20.17 6.60
N HIS A 354 -1.29 -20.58 5.81
CA HIS A 354 -1.22 -21.67 4.82
C HIS A 354 -1.23 -21.09 3.39
N ALA A 355 -0.29 -20.18 3.09
CA ALA A 355 -0.25 -19.52 1.78
C ALA A 355 -0.23 -20.56 0.63
N PRO A 356 -1.02 -20.33 -0.45
CA PRO A 356 -0.97 -21.18 -1.63
C PRO A 356 0.43 -21.23 -2.22
N ALA A 357 0.83 -22.32 -2.86
CA ALA A 357 2.09 -22.37 -3.57
C ALA A 357 2.14 -21.35 -4.72
N ALA A 358 3.33 -20.96 -5.16
CA ALA A 358 3.51 -19.99 -6.23
C ALA A 358 2.82 -20.42 -7.53
N ALA A 359 2.94 -21.72 -7.90
CA ALA A 359 2.27 -22.28 -9.08
C ALA A 359 0.74 -22.22 -9.00
N GLN A 360 0.15 -22.42 -7.81
CA GLN A 360 -1.30 -22.26 -7.60
C GLN A 360 -1.73 -20.82 -7.78
N SER A 361 -0.95 -19.87 -7.25
CA SER A 361 -1.21 -18.44 -7.40
C SER A 361 -1.06 -17.99 -8.86
N MET A 362 -0.09 -18.55 -9.60
CA MET A 362 0.07 -18.33 -11.03
C MET A 362 -1.15 -18.83 -11.82
N ALA A 363 -1.62 -20.05 -11.54
CA ALA A 363 -2.79 -20.60 -12.19
C ALA A 363 -4.05 -19.78 -11.90
N LEU A 364 -4.22 -19.31 -10.67
CA LEU A 364 -5.32 -18.43 -10.27
C LEU A 364 -5.30 -17.09 -10.99
N ALA A 365 -4.12 -16.43 -11.03
CA ALA A 365 -3.92 -15.18 -11.75
C ALA A 365 -4.12 -15.35 -13.26
N GLY A 366 -3.59 -16.43 -13.84
CA GLY A 366 -3.80 -16.79 -15.25
C GLY A 366 -5.27 -16.98 -15.58
N ALA A 367 -6.01 -17.70 -14.73
CA ALA A 367 -7.47 -17.86 -14.88
C ALA A 367 -8.21 -16.53 -14.80
N ALA A 368 -7.84 -15.62 -13.90
CA ALA A 368 -8.44 -14.29 -13.75
C ALA A 368 -8.21 -13.41 -15.00
N LEU A 369 -6.99 -13.38 -15.51
CA LEU A 369 -6.65 -12.64 -16.74
C LEU A 369 -7.32 -13.24 -17.97
N TRP A 370 -7.37 -14.56 -18.08
CA TRP A 370 -8.04 -15.26 -19.16
C TRP A 370 -9.55 -15.03 -19.13
N LEU A 371 -10.16 -15.06 -17.95
CA LEU A 371 -11.59 -14.72 -17.76
C LEU A 371 -11.89 -13.35 -18.36
N TRP A 372 -11.04 -12.35 -18.11
CA TRP A 372 -11.23 -11.00 -18.63
C TRP A 372 -11.24 -10.96 -20.16
N LEU A 373 -10.40 -11.75 -20.83
CA LEU A 373 -10.39 -11.89 -22.30
C LEU A 373 -11.58 -12.69 -22.83
N ALA A 374 -12.01 -13.70 -22.08
CA ALA A 374 -13.09 -14.61 -22.49
C ALA A 374 -14.47 -13.98 -22.37
N LEU A 375 -14.67 -12.99 -21.49
CA LEU A 375 -15.97 -12.33 -21.29
C LEU A 375 -16.50 -11.66 -22.56
N PRO A 376 -17.84 -11.65 -22.78
CA PRO A 376 -18.47 -11.05 -23.95
C PRO A 376 -18.20 -9.55 -24.08
N GLY A 377 -18.29 -9.01 -25.28
CA GLY A 377 -18.02 -7.63 -25.62
C GLY A 377 -16.69 -7.44 -26.36
N ARG A 378 -16.47 -6.30 -27.02
CA ARG A 378 -15.19 -6.03 -27.70
C ARG A 378 -14.06 -5.76 -26.73
N LEU A 379 -12.90 -6.32 -26.99
CA LEU A 379 -11.68 -5.99 -26.27
C LEU A 379 -11.23 -4.57 -26.66
N THR A 380 -11.28 -3.66 -25.68
CA THR A 380 -10.78 -2.29 -25.87
C THR A 380 -9.25 -2.25 -25.80
N LEU A 381 -8.64 -1.21 -26.36
CA LEU A 381 -7.20 -0.99 -26.24
C LEU A 381 -6.76 -0.93 -24.77
N ALA A 382 -7.53 -0.23 -23.91
CA ALA A 382 -7.27 -0.19 -22.47
C ALA A 382 -7.37 -1.57 -21.83
N GLY A 383 -8.38 -2.37 -22.18
CA GLY A 383 -8.54 -3.72 -21.65
C GLY A 383 -7.42 -4.67 -22.07
N ALA A 384 -6.98 -4.62 -23.33
CA ALA A 384 -5.85 -5.41 -23.83
C ALA A 384 -4.55 -5.02 -23.12
N ALA A 385 -4.24 -3.72 -23.08
CA ALA A 385 -3.05 -3.21 -22.41
C ALA A 385 -3.05 -3.55 -20.91
N ALA A 386 -4.20 -3.43 -20.22
CA ALA A 386 -4.32 -3.77 -18.80
C ALA A 386 -4.03 -5.24 -18.51
N VAL A 387 -4.56 -6.16 -19.32
CA VAL A 387 -4.29 -7.61 -19.14
C VAL A 387 -2.80 -7.90 -19.27
N LEU A 388 -2.13 -7.31 -20.26
CA LEU A 388 -0.70 -7.50 -20.47
C LEU A 388 0.15 -6.81 -19.38
N LEU A 389 -0.23 -5.61 -18.94
CA LEU A 389 0.43 -4.89 -17.82
C LEU A 389 0.31 -5.68 -16.51
N LEU A 390 -0.87 -6.23 -16.20
CA LEU A 390 -1.08 -7.05 -15.02
C LEU A 390 -0.27 -8.35 -15.09
N ALA A 391 -0.19 -8.99 -16.25
CA ALA A 391 0.62 -10.19 -16.43
C ALA A 391 2.13 -9.90 -16.30
N ALA A 392 2.61 -8.77 -16.87
CA ALA A 392 4.00 -8.34 -16.73
C ALA A 392 4.35 -7.94 -15.29
N GLY A 393 3.43 -7.24 -14.60
CA GLY A 393 3.62 -6.90 -13.20
C GLY A 393 3.67 -8.13 -12.29
N LEU A 394 2.81 -9.11 -12.53
CA LEU A 394 2.85 -10.39 -11.81
C LEU A 394 4.14 -11.17 -12.10
N LEU A 395 4.68 -11.11 -13.33
CA LEU A 395 5.97 -11.69 -13.64
C LEU A 395 7.09 -11.04 -12.81
N ALA A 396 7.15 -9.72 -12.77
CA ALA A 396 8.12 -8.97 -11.97
C ALA A 396 8.00 -9.28 -10.47
N GLN A 397 6.77 -9.30 -9.93
CA GLN A 397 6.51 -9.65 -8.52
C GLN A 397 6.88 -11.10 -8.21
N LEU A 398 6.66 -12.04 -9.14
CA LEU A 398 7.07 -13.43 -9.00
C LEU A 398 8.60 -13.52 -8.96
N GLU A 399 9.29 -12.88 -9.88
CA GLU A 399 10.75 -12.89 -9.92
C GLU A 399 11.37 -12.26 -8.67
N LEU A 400 10.82 -11.12 -8.19
CA LEU A 400 11.17 -10.54 -6.89
C LEU A 400 10.96 -11.54 -5.74
N GLY A 401 9.82 -12.20 -5.72
CA GLY A 401 9.50 -13.20 -4.70
C GLY A 401 10.40 -14.41 -4.73
N LEU A 402 10.83 -14.85 -5.91
CA LEU A 402 11.73 -15.99 -6.08
C LEU A 402 13.18 -15.65 -5.72
N GLY A 403 13.64 -14.44 -6.05
CA GLY A 403 14.98 -13.95 -5.73
C GLY A 403 15.13 -13.36 -4.33
N GLY A 404 14.01 -13.08 -3.63
CA GLY A 404 14.01 -12.43 -2.33
C GLY A 404 14.71 -13.25 -1.24
N MET A 405 15.32 -12.54 -0.29
CA MET A 405 16.06 -13.13 0.82
C MET A 405 15.16 -13.57 1.99
N GLU A 406 13.87 -13.25 1.93
CA GLU A 406 12.90 -13.57 2.99
C GLU A 406 11.64 -14.23 2.41
N THR A 407 10.98 -15.04 3.22
CA THR A 407 9.73 -15.72 2.83
C THR A 407 8.60 -14.75 2.51
N SER A 408 8.64 -13.52 3.05
CA SER A 408 7.62 -12.50 2.87
C SER A 408 7.51 -11.99 1.43
N TRP A 409 8.58 -12.01 0.65
CA TRP A 409 8.59 -11.45 -0.69
C TRP A 409 7.68 -12.21 -1.66
N LEU A 410 7.65 -13.53 -1.61
CA LEU A 410 6.74 -14.34 -2.42
C LEU A 410 5.26 -14.13 -2.04
N ARG A 411 4.99 -13.77 -0.78
CA ARG A 411 3.63 -13.47 -0.31
C ARG A 411 3.00 -12.27 -1.00
N TYR A 412 3.80 -11.28 -1.43
CA TYR A 412 3.29 -10.14 -2.20
C TYR A 412 2.70 -10.59 -3.53
N TYR A 413 3.41 -11.44 -4.26
CA TYR A 413 2.90 -12.05 -5.49
C TYR A 413 1.62 -12.86 -5.25
N GLN A 414 1.62 -13.72 -4.23
CA GLN A 414 0.46 -14.55 -3.88
C GLN A 414 -0.76 -13.69 -3.50
N LYS A 415 -0.57 -12.62 -2.74
CA LYS A 415 -1.61 -11.65 -2.39
C LYS A 415 -2.15 -10.92 -3.61
N SER A 416 -1.26 -10.45 -4.49
CA SER A 416 -1.67 -9.76 -5.73
C SER A 416 -2.46 -10.69 -6.65
N ALA A 417 -2.06 -11.95 -6.80
CA ALA A 417 -2.79 -12.95 -7.57
C ALA A 417 -4.21 -13.20 -7.02
N ALA A 418 -4.34 -13.32 -5.68
CA ALA A 418 -5.63 -13.50 -5.03
C ALA A 418 -6.54 -12.27 -5.19
N LEU A 419 -6.00 -11.07 -4.99
CA LEU A 419 -6.76 -9.81 -5.13
C LEU A 419 -7.14 -9.54 -6.59
N LEU A 420 -6.28 -9.90 -7.55
CA LEU A 420 -6.62 -9.86 -8.96
C LEU A 420 -7.78 -10.80 -9.29
N ALA A 421 -7.78 -12.01 -8.75
CA ALA A 421 -8.87 -12.96 -8.95
C ALA A 421 -10.19 -12.44 -8.36
N ILE A 422 -10.16 -11.86 -7.16
CA ILE A 422 -11.33 -11.21 -6.55
C ILE A 422 -11.82 -10.07 -7.45
N GLY A 423 -10.93 -9.17 -7.85
CA GLY A 423 -11.27 -8.01 -8.68
C GLY A 423 -11.79 -8.41 -10.07
N ALA A 424 -11.18 -9.41 -10.71
CA ALA A 424 -11.61 -9.93 -12.01
C ALA A 424 -12.96 -10.63 -11.93
N GLY A 425 -13.20 -11.40 -10.87
CA GLY A 425 -14.49 -12.06 -10.64
C GLY A 425 -15.62 -11.06 -10.42
N LEU A 426 -15.40 -10.04 -9.55
CA LEU A 426 -16.37 -8.96 -9.31
C LEU A 426 -16.61 -8.12 -10.56
N GLY A 427 -15.55 -7.70 -11.26
CA GLY A 427 -15.63 -6.90 -12.48
C GLY A 427 -16.29 -7.68 -13.63
N GLY A 428 -16.04 -8.99 -13.70
CA GLY A 428 -16.72 -9.90 -14.64
C GLY A 428 -18.21 -10.01 -14.36
N ALA A 429 -18.59 -10.21 -13.11
CA ALA A 429 -19.99 -10.24 -12.68
C ALA A 429 -20.70 -8.90 -13.01
N TRP A 430 -20.05 -7.78 -12.77
CA TRP A 430 -20.56 -6.46 -13.18
C TRP A 430 -20.82 -6.37 -14.70
N ARG A 431 -19.87 -6.83 -15.52
CA ARG A 431 -20.02 -6.85 -16.99
C ARG A 431 -21.18 -7.70 -17.46
N LEU A 432 -21.45 -8.81 -16.78
CA LEU A 432 -22.56 -9.71 -17.11
C LEU A 432 -23.93 -9.17 -16.67
N CYS A 433 -23.99 -8.42 -15.57
CA CYS A 433 -25.22 -7.83 -15.05
C CYS A 433 -25.59 -6.50 -15.73
N GLY A 434 -24.60 -5.74 -16.23
CA GLY A 434 -24.76 -4.40 -16.79
C GLY A 434 -25.70 -4.34 -18.02
N PRO A 435 -25.49 -5.17 -19.05
CA PRO A 435 -26.28 -5.12 -20.29
C PRO A 435 -27.77 -5.47 -20.14
N ARG A 436 -28.14 -6.13 -19.04
CA ARG A 436 -29.53 -6.53 -18.78
C ARG A 436 -30.39 -5.43 -18.17
N ARG A 437 -29.77 -4.37 -17.65
CA ARG A 437 -30.48 -3.20 -17.17
C ARG A 437 -30.72 -2.25 -18.35
N THR A 438 -31.83 -2.41 -19.04
CA THR A 438 -32.23 -1.69 -20.25
C THR A 438 -32.55 -0.21 -20.04
N GLY A 439 -32.33 0.34 -18.84
CA GLY A 439 -32.65 1.74 -18.53
C GLY A 439 -31.42 2.53 -18.05
N VAL A 440 -31.35 3.80 -18.41
CA VAL A 440 -30.42 4.74 -17.79
C VAL A 440 -30.77 4.85 -16.31
N PRO A 441 -29.82 4.68 -15.39
CA PRO A 441 -30.12 4.73 -13.96
C PRO A 441 -30.73 6.09 -13.57
N SER A 442 -31.63 6.08 -12.61
CA SER A 442 -32.23 7.30 -12.10
C SER A 442 -31.16 8.13 -11.39
N GLN A 443 -31.25 9.47 -11.49
CA GLN A 443 -30.30 10.36 -10.82
C GLN A 443 -30.22 10.09 -9.31
N ARG A 444 -31.38 9.92 -8.64
CA ARG A 444 -31.41 9.58 -7.20
C ARG A 444 -30.70 8.28 -6.88
N GLY A 445 -30.86 7.24 -7.74
CA GLY A 445 -30.18 5.97 -7.55
C GLY A 445 -28.66 6.11 -7.68
N VAL A 446 -28.18 6.90 -8.63
CA VAL A 446 -26.75 7.19 -8.78
C VAL A 446 -26.22 7.98 -7.58
N GLU A 447 -26.91 9.04 -7.18
CA GLU A 447 -26.52 9.86 -6.02
C GLU A 447 -26.48 9.02 -4.73
N ALA A 448 -27.45 8.13 -4.52
CA ALA A 448 -27.47 7.21 -3.38
C ALA A 448 -26.25 6.25 -3.40
N VAL A 449 -25.89 5.70 -4.56
CA VAL A 449 -24.71 4.83 -4.70
C VAL A 449 -23.42 5.62 -4.46
N LEU A 450 -23.31 6.84 -5.01
CA LEU A 450 -22.14 7.69 -4.80
C LEU A 450 -22.02 8.13 -3.33
N ALA A 451 -23.12 8.47 -2.68
CA ALA A 451 -23.15 8.80 -1.26
C ALA A 451 -22.74 7.60 -0.39
N ALA A 452 -23.25 6.40 -0.71
CA ALA A 452 -22.85 5.18 -0.01
C ALA A 452 -21.36 4.85 -0.22
N LEU A 453 -20.84 5.01 -1.43
CA LEU A 453 -19.43 4.81 -1.74
C LEU A 453 -18.54 5.82 -1.00
N ALA A 454 -18.96 7.10 -0.98
CA ALA A 454 -18.24 8.16 -0.25
C ALA A 454 -18.27 7.91 1.26
N ALA A 455 -19.41 7.52 1.81
CA ALA A 455 -19.54 7.18 3.23
C ALA A 455 -18.68 5.97 3.61
N LEU A 456 -18.67 4.92 2.78
CA LEU A 456 -17.82 3.74 2.98
C LEU A 456 -16.34 4.12 2.94
N ALA A 457 -15.93 4.95 1.99
CA ALA A 457 -14.54 5.41 1.88
C ALA A 457 -14.12 6.26 3.09
N LEU A 458 -14.98 7.18 3.53
CA LEU A 458 -14.72 8.00 4.73
C LEU A 458 -14.67 7.16 6.00
N LEU A 459 -15.57 6.16 6.14
CA LEU A 459 -15.53 5.22 7.26
C LEU A 459 -14.23 4.43 7.27
N ALA A 460 -13.80 3.91 6.12
CA ALA A 460 -12.55 3.17 6.00
C ALA A 460 -11.32 4.07 6.30
N LEU A 461 -11.33 5.33 5.86
CA LEU A 461 -10.30 6.31 6.22
C LEU A 461 -10.32 6.63 7.72
N ALA A 462 -11.50 6.80 8.32
CA ALA A 462 -11.62 7.00 9.76
C ALA A 462 -11.07 5.80 10.54
N MET A 463 -11.32 4.57 10.08
CA MET A 463 -10.71 3.37 10.67
C MET A 463 -9.18 3.39 10.55
N GLN A 464 -8.62 3.87 9.43
CA GLN A 464 -7.17 4.00 9.27
C GLN A 464 -6.61 5.05 10.24
N VAL A 465 -7.27 6.18 10.39
CA VAL A 465 -6.83 7.26 11.31
C VAL A 465 -6.88 6.78 12.78
N LEU A 466 -7.88 5.96 13.15
CA LEU A 466 -8.09 5.52 14.54
C LEU A 466 -7.25 4.30 14.93
N TRP A 467 -7.06 3.34 14.02
CA TRP A 467 -6.47 2.02 14.33
C TRP A 467 -5.38 1.58 13.35
N GLY A 468 -5.13 2.34 12.29
CA GLY A 468 -4.13 2.04 11.27
C GLY A 468 -2.87 2.88 11.42
N ASP A 469 -2.04 2.76 10.41
CA ASP A 469 -0.81 3.51 10.21
C ASP A 469 -0.70 3.97 8.75
N GLU A 470 0.46 4.47 8.35
CA GLU A 470 0.74 4.85 6.95
C GLU A 470 0.57 3.68 5.96
N THR A 471 0.70 2.43 6.42
CA THR A 471 0.55 1.22 5.59
C THR A 471 -0.91 0.78 5.42
N GLY A 472 -1.84 1.33 6.20
CA GLY A 472 -3.28 1.07 6.13
C GLY A 472 -3.86 0.32 7.33
N VAL A 473 -4.99 -0.36 7.11
CA VAL A 473 -5.68 -1.20 8.10
C VAL A 473 -5.81 -2.60 7.54
N PHE A 474 -5.45 -3.62 8.31
CA PHE A 474 -5.48 -5.04 7.88
C PHE A 474 -4.75 -5.30 6.55
N ASP A 475 -3.60 -4.68 6.32
CA ASP A 475 -2.85 -4.73 5.05
C ASP A 475 -3.63 -4.18 3.82
N LEU A 476 -4.67 -3.40 4.03
CA LEU A 476 -5.42 -2.71 2.98
C LEU A 476 -5.32 -1.20 3.18
N GLN A 477 -5.11 -0.46 2.09
CA GLN A 477 -5.04 0.99 2.10
C GLN A 477 -6.39 1.61 1.73
N PRO A 478 -7.14 2.17 2.69
CA PRO A 478 -8.43 2.82 2.43
C PRO A 478 -8.36 3.99 1.45
N VAL A 479 -7.21 4.65 1.35
CA VAL A 479 -6.99 5.76 0.41
C VAL A 479 -7.28 5.36 -1.04
N GLU A 480 -7.08 4.09 -1.41
CA GLU A 480 -7.36 3.61 -2.76
C GLU A 480 -8.86 3.59 -3.08
N LEU A 481 -9.68 3.20 -2.11
CA LEU A 481 -11.14 3.30 -2.21
C LEU A 481 -11.59 4.77 -2.25
N ALA A 482 -10.92 5.63 -1.47
CA ALA A 482 -11.23 7.07 -1.46
C ALA A 482 -10.89 7.74 -2.81
N LYS A 483 -9.82 7.35 -3.49
CA LYS A 483 -9.52 7.83 -4.85
C LYS A 483 -10.62 7.47 -5.85
N LEU A 484 -11.17 6.24 -5.76
CA LEU A 484 -12.29 5.81 -6.60
C LEU A 484 -13.55 6.65 -6.28
N ALA A 485 -13.88 6.81 -5.01
CA ALA A 485 -15.03 7.59 -4.57
C ALA A 485 -14.91 9.07 -5.00
N LEU A 486 -13.74 9.68 -4.81
CA LEU A 486 -13.45 11.04 -5.24
C LEU A 486 -13.61 11.20 -6.75
N THR A 487 -13.08 10.25 -7.54
CA THR A 487 -13.19 10.26 -8.99
C THR A 487 -14.64 10.21 -9.44
N ALA A 488 -15.42 9.29 -8.89
CA ALA A 488 -16.83 9.11 -9.26
C ALA A 488 -17.69 10.30 -8.82
N LEU A 489 -17.48 10.81 -7.60
CA LEU A 489 -18.21 11.97 -7.07
C LEU A 489 -17.89 13.24 -7.85
N SER A 490 -16.61 13.50 -8.13
CA SER A 490 -16.18 14.64 -8.93
C SER A 490 -16.71 14.57 -10.37
N ALA A 491 -16.68 13.36 -10.97
CA ALA A 491 -17.24 13.14 -12.30
C ALA A 491 -18.75 13.46 -12.36
N HIS A 492 -19.49 13.07 -11.32
CA HIS A 492 -20.91 13.41 -11.20
C HIS A 492 -21.15 14.93 -11.09
N CYS A 493 -20.43 15.58 -10.20
CA CYS A 493 -20.53 17.04 -10.00
C CYS A 493 -20.19 17.82 -11.27
N LEU A 494 -19.10 17.44 -11.96
CA LEU A 494 -18.67 18.09 -13.20
C LEU A 494 -19.61 17.79 -14.37
N ALA A 495 -20.17 16.56 -14.46
CA ALA A 495 -21.16 16.21 -15.48
C ALA A 495 -22.45 17.02 -15.33
N LEU A 496 -22.93 17.24 -14.11
CA LEU A 496 -24.06 18.10 -13.81
C LEU A 496 -23.73 19.56 -14.15
N ARG A 497 -22.54 20.03 -13.76
CA ARG A 497 -22.11 21.41 -14.00
C ARG A 497 -22.02 21.73 -15.51
N LEU A 498 -21.46 20.83 -16.30
CA LEU A 498 -21.33 21.03 -17.76
C LEU A 498 -22.68 20.95 -18.47
N GLY A 499 -23.69 20.28 -17.88
CA GLY A 499 -25.03 20.15 -18.44
C GLY A 499 -25.97 21.30 -18.08
N TRP A 500 -25.53 22.16 -17.18
CA TRP A 500 -26.34 23.28 -16.74
C TRP A 500 -26.27 24.42 -17.74
N HIS A 501 -27.32 24.57 -18.53
CA HIS A 501 -27.59 25.78 -19.35
C HIS A 501 -28.51 26.64 -18.48
N GLY A 502 -27.94 27.67 -17.84
CA GLY A 502 -28.67 28.50 -16.91
C GLY A 502 -29.77 29.31 -17.60
N ASP A 503 -31.01 29.04 -17.28
CA ASP A 503 -32.06 30.04 -17.41
C ASP A 503 -31.83 31.11 -16.35
N ASP A 504 -31.67 32.36 -16.78
CA ASP A 504 -31.19 33.51 -16.02
C ASP A 504 -32.17 34.04 -14.95
N HIS A 505 -33.12 33.26 -14.49
CA HIS A 505 -34.25 33.74 -13.66
C HIS A 505 -34.04 33.59 -12.15
N HIS A 506 -32.87 33.09 -11.68
CA HIS A 506 -32.63 32.97 -10.23
C HIS A 506 -31.64 34.01 -9.70
N ARG A 507 -32.00 34.65 -8.56
CA ARG A 507 -31.28 35.70 -7.81
C ARG A 507 -29.92 35.29 -7.27
N ASP A 508 -29.56 34.00 -7.32
CA ASP A 508 -28.27 33.51 -6.81
C ASP A 508 -27.13 33.84 -7.79
N SER A 509 -26.03 34.31 -7.26
CA SER A 509 -24.82 34.55 -8.06
C SER A 509 -24.32 33.27 -8.75
N ARG A 510 -23.77 33.41 -9.98
CA ARG A 510 -23.18 32.27 -10.73
C ARG A 510 -22.17 31.50 -9.88
N ALA A 511 -21.36 32.18 -9.08
CA ALA A 511 -20.37 31.60 -8.20
C ALA A 511 -20.98 30.73 -7.08
N ALA A 512 -22.06 31.20 -6.42
CA ALA A 512 -22.72 30.44 -5.36
C ALA A 512 -23.36 29.16 -5.88
N ARG A 513 -23.98 29.19 -7.07
CA ARG A 513 -24.53 28.00 -7.73
C ARG A 513 -23.46 27.01 -8.15
N TRP A 514 -22.34 27.51 -8.69
CA TRP A 514 -21.19 26.69 -9.06
C TRP A 514 -20.62 25.97 -7.83
N LEU A 515 -20.45 26.70 -6.73
CA LEU A 515 -19.94 26.15 -5.48
C LEU A 515 -20.87 25.07 -4.91
N ARG A 516 -22.18 25.27 -4.91
CA ARG A 516 -23.15 24.25 -4.44
C ARG A 516 -23.07 22.95 -5.25
N LEU A 517 -22.86 23.03 -6.56
CA LEU A 517 -22.75 21.83 -7.40
C LEU A 517 -21.47 21.03 -7.17
N ILE A 518 -20.34 21.69 -6.87
CA ILE A 518 -19.05 21.01 -6.66
C ILE A 518 -18.73 20.81 -5.18
N ALA A 519 -19.49 21.43 -4.27
CA ALA A 519 -19.26 21.36 -2.82
C ALA A 519 -19.09 19.92 -2.28
N PRO A 520 -19.90 18.91 -2.69
CA PRO A 520 -19.72 17.56 -2.20
C PRO A 520 -18.34 16.98 -2.56
N ALA A 521 -17.85 17.24 -3.76
CA ALA A 521 -16.52 16.76 -4.21
C ALA A 521 -15.39 17.51 -3.48
N LEU A 522 -15.54 18.82 -3.28
CA LEU A 522 -14.55 19.63 -2.53
C LEU A 522 -14.51 19.24 -1.05
N LEU A 523 -15.68 19.02 -0.43
CA LEU A 523 -15.76 18.55 0.95
C LEU A 523 -15.09 17.18 1.11
N PHE A 524 -15.38 16.24 0.21
CA PHE A 524 -14.75 14.92 0.24
C PHE A 524 -13.23 15.04 0.06
N LEU A 525 -12.76 15.86 -0.87
CA LEU A 525 -11.34 16.12 -1.08
C LEU A 525 -10.67 16.71 0.16
N ALA A 526 -11.33 17.66 0.83
CA ALA A 526 -10.83 18.26 2.06
C ALA A 526 -10.74 17.24 3.20
N LEU A 527 -11.78 16.42 3.39
CA LEU A 527 -11.79 15.37 4.40
C LEU A 527 -10.71 14.30 4.13
N LEU A 528 -10.53 13.92 2.86
CA LEU A 528 -9.45 13.02 2.45
C LEU A 528 -8.08 13.63 2.75
N GLY A 529 -7.88 14.91 2.42
CA GLY A 529 -6.63 15.63 2.72
C GLY A 529 -6.33 15.68 4.21
N VAL A 530 -7.34 15.96 5.05
CA VAL A 530 -7.21 15.94 6.51
C VAL A 530 -6.84 14.53 7.00
N ALA A 531 -7.49 13.48 6.51
CA ALA A 531 -7.19 12.11 6.90
C ALA A 531 -5.75 11.71 6.56
N LEU A 532 -5.26 12.07 5.36
CA LEU A 532 -3.88 11.80 4.93
C LEU A 532 -2.84 12.51 5.80
N VAL A 533 -3.10 13.78 6.13
CA VAL A 533 -2.23 14.55 7.04
C VAL A 533 -2.22 13.95 8.44
N GLN A 534 -3.33 13.37 8.90
CA GLN A 534 -3.42 12.73 10.21
C GLN A 534 -2.57 11.45 10.31
N VAL A 535 -2.49 10.70 9.21
CA VAL A 535 -1.72 9.45 9.14
C VAL A 535 -0.26 9.70 8.79
N ASP A 536 0.13 10.97 8.60
CA ASP A 536 1.48 11.42 8.17
C ASP A 536 1.86 10.90 6.76
N ASP A 537 0.86 10.55 5.93
CA ASP A 537 1.05 10.11 4.55
C ASP A 537 0.78 11.25 3.57
N TYR A 538 1.84 11.97 3.22
CA TYR A 538 1.75 13.14 2.32
C TYR A 538 1.86 12.78 0.84
N SER A 539 2.37 11.60 0.51
CA SER A 539 2.59 11.20 -0.88
C SER A 539 1.31 11.18 -1.72
N PRO A 540 0.16 10.70 -1.22
CA PRO A 540 -1.09 10.79 -1.97
C PRO A 540 -1.58 12.22 -2.22
N LEU A 541 -1.15 13.22 -1.42
CA LEU A 541 -1.54 14.62 -1.67
C LEU A 541 -0.96 15.12 -3.00
N ILE A 542 0.24 14.69 -3.36
CA ILE A 542 0.85 15.03 -4.66
C ILE A 542 0.07 14.38 -5.80
N LEU A 543 -0.36 13.12 -5.62
CA LEU A 543 -1.26 12.46 -6.57
C LEU A 543 -2.59 13.20 -6.71
N LEU A 544 -3.17 13.70 -5.62
CA LEU A 544 -4.39 14.50 -5.64
C LEU A 544 -4.20 15.82 -6.39
N LEU A 545 -3.02 16.44 -6.29
CA LEU A 545 -2.68 17.64 -7.05
C LEU A 545 -2.62 17.35 -8.55
N VAL A 546 -1.91 16.28 -8.95
CA VAL A 546 -1.83 15.83 -10.35
C VAL A 546 -3.23 15.50 -10.89
N TRP A 547 -4.00 14.73 -10.12
CA TRP A 547 -5.38 14.37 -10.45
C TRP A 547 -6.29 15.60 -10.58
N GLY A 548 -6.23 16.54 -9.63
CA GLY A 548 -7.04 17.76 -9.65
C GLY A 548 -6.73 18.64 -10.85
N THR A 549 -5.44 18.81 -11.18
CA THR A 549 -4.99 19.53 -12.37
C THR A 549 -5.50 18.88 -13.66
N ALA A 550 -5.38 17.55 -13.76
CA ALA A 550 -5.89 16.80 -14.91
C ALA A 550 -7.42 16.88 -15.05
N MET A 551 -8.16 16.81 -13.92
CA MET A 551 -9.61 16.96 -13.92
C MET A 551 -10.06 18.38 -14.32
N ALA A 552 -9.36 19.41 -13.83
CA ALA A 552 -9.59 20.80 -14.24
C ALA A 552 -9.30 20.99 -15.75
N PHE A 553 -8.23 20.37 -16.25
CA PHE A 553 -7.89 20.39 -17.68
C PHE A 553 -8.95 19.66 -18.53
N ALA A 554 -9.40 18.48 -18.09
CA ALA A 554 -10.48 17.75 -18.74
C ALA A 554 -11.80 18.56 -18.77
N TYR A 555 -12.10 19.27 -17.68
CA TYR A 555 -13.24 20.18 -17.63
C TYR A 555 -13.09 21.37 -18.60
N ALA A 556 -11.91 22.01 -18.61
CA ALA A 556 -11.63 23.11 -19.52
C ALA A 556 -11.81 22.72 -21.00
N LEU A 557 -11.34 21.52 -21.38
CA LEU A 557 -11.52 20.97 -22.73
C LEU A 557 -13.00 20.72 -23.06
N ALA A 558 -13.73 20.07 -22.13
CA ALA A 558 -15.15 19.77 -22.31
C ALA A 558 -16.02 21.03 -22.36
N ALA A 559 -15.68 22.05 -21.58
CA ALA A 559 -16.33 23.36 -21.56
C ALA A 559 -15.86 24.28 -22.72
N ARG A 560 -14.93 23.83 -23.57
CA ARG A 560 -14.29 24.62 -24.63
C ARG A 560 -13.63 25.93 -24.13
N ASN A 561 -13.20 25.95 -22.89
CA ASN A 561 -12.50 27.09 -22.29
C ASN A 561 -10.99 26.99 -22.58
N ARG A 562 -10.58 27.53 -23.74
CA ARG A 562 -9.17 27.48 -24.20
C ARG A 562 -8.24 28.26 -23.29
N ALA A 563 -8.68 29.35 -22.67
CA ALA A 563 -7.85 30.16 -21.77
C ALA A 563 -7.48 29.36 -20.50
N LEU A 564 -8.48 28.72 -19.87
CA LEU A 564 -8.23 27.87 -18.71
C LEU A 564 -7.34 26.68 -19.08
N ALA A 565 -7.57 26.03 -20.23
CA ALA A 565 -6.73 24.91 -20.67
C ALA A 565 -5.27 25.35 -20.90
N ALA A 566 -5.05 26.50 -21.52
CA ALA A 566 -3.72 27.05 -21.75
C ALA A 566 -3.04 27.44 -20.42
N ALA A 567 -3.77 28.05 -19.48
CA ALA A 567 -3.24 28.39 -18.15
C ALA A 567 -2.80 27.15 -17.36
N LEU A 568 -3.60 26.08 -17.37
CA LEU A 568 -3.25 24.82 -16.72
C LEU A 568 -2.06 24.12 -17.40
N ALA A 569 -1.98 24.15 -18.73
CA ALA A 569 -0.83 23.62 -19.46
C ALA A 569 0.44 24.40 -19.10
N LEU A 570 0.36 25.73 -19.04
CA LEU A 570 1.47 26.59 -18.62
C LEU A 570 1.90 26.29 -17.18
N LEU A 571 0.95 26.09 -16.25
CA LEU A 571 1.24 25.72 -14.87
C LEU A 571 2.04 24.41 -14.79
N VAL A 572 1.63 23.40 -15.58
CA VAL A 572 2.35 22.11 -15.63
C VAL A 572 3.76 22.29 -16.19
N LEU A 573 3.93 23.10 -17.25
CA LEU A 573 5.25 23.40 -17.81
C LEU A 573 6.14 24.15 -16.83
N LEU A 574 5.59 25.12 -16.10
CA LEU A 574 6.33 25.87 -15.06
C LEU A 574 6.75 24.94 -13.91
N ALA A 575 5.87 24.04 -13.46
CA ALA A 575 6.19 23.07 -12.44
C ALA A 575 7.30 22.11 -12.90
N ALA A 576 7.22 21.59 -14.14
CA ALA A 576 8.28 20.76 -14.72
C ALA A 576 9.61 21.53 -14.84
N GLY A 577 9.57 22.80 -15.28
CA GLY A 577 10.74 23.67 -15.35
C GLY A 577 11.36 23.96 -13.99
N ALA A 578 10.55 24.17 -12.95
CA ALA A 578 11.01 24.36 -11.59
C ALA A 578 11.72 23.10 -11.05
N ILE A 579 11.15 21.90 -11.28
CA ILE A 579 11.78 20.63 -10.88
C ILE A 579 13.13 20.44 -11.60
N ALA A 580 13.18 20.71 -12.91
CA ALA A 580 14.41 20.62 -13.68
C ALA A 580 15.47 21.64 -13.23
N GLY A 581 15.04 22.86 -12.88
CA GLY A 581 15.91 23.92 -12.35
C GLY A 581 16.50 23.58 -10.98
N MET A 582 15.69 23.02 -10.08
CA MET A 582 16.18 22.56 -8.77
C MET A 582 17.21 21.44 -8.90
N HIS A 583 17.04 20.53 -9.84
CA HIS A 583 17.97 19.43 -10.06
C HIS A 583 19.29 19.88 -10.71
N GLY A 584 19.24 20.87 -11.59
CA GLY A 584 20.40 21.39 -12.32
C GLY A 584 21.21 22.47 -11.58
N GLY A 585 20.63 23.13 -10.57
CA GLY A 585 21.22 24.28 -9.89
C GLY A 585 21.65 24.03 -8.44
N ALA A 586 21.49 22.82 -7.92
CA ALA A 586 21.85 22.49 -6.54
C ALA A 586 23.38 22.29 -6.42
N ASP A 587 24.07 23.27 -5.79
CA ASP A 587 25.43 23.05 -5.28
C ASP A 587 25.35 22.00 -4.14
N PRO A 588 26.23 20.98 -4.13
CA PRO A 588 26.18 19.89 -3.14
C PRO A 588 26.33 20.33 -1.67
N GLY A 589 26.58 21.59 -1.43
CA GLY A 589 26.81 22.16 -0.09
C GLY A 589 25.75 23.17 0.37
N GLU A 590 24.83 23.61 -0.48
CA GLU A 590 23.75 24.50 -0.07
C GLU A 590 22.59 23.75 0.56
N ALA A 591 22.16 24.25 1.73
CA ALA A 591 20.98 23.74 2.41
C ALA A 591 19.76 23.91 1.50
N ALA A 592 18.96 22.84 1.35
CA ALA A 592 17.69 22.89 0.63
C ALA A 592 16.81 24.05 1.12
N PRO A 593 15.98 24.65 0.25
CA PRO A 593 15.15 25.77 0.62
C PRO A 593 14.33 25.44 1.86
N ALA A 594 14.39 26.36 2.83
CA ALA A 594 13.79 26.22 4.15
C ALA A 594 12.27 26.08 4.07
N GLY A 595 11.81 24.82 4.05
CA GLY A 595 10.41 24.46 4.21
C GLY A 595 10.36 23.09 4.85
N ASP A 596 9.67 22.96 5.98
CA ASP A 596 9.55 21.69 6.73
C ASP A 596 8.85 20.54 5.98
N PHE A 597 8.25 20.83 4.83
CA PHE A 597 7.49 19.85 4.06
C PHE A 597 8.43 18.96 3.24
N TYR A 598 8.56 17.70 3.62
CA TYR A 598 9.40 16.71 2.95
C TYR A 598 10.89 17.09 2.84
N ALA A 599 11.40 17.97 3.71
CA ALA A 599 12.77 18.47 3.64
C ALA A 599 13.79 17.34 3.53
N ASP A 600 13.68 16.30 4.36
CA ASP A 600 14.58 15.13 4.35
C ASP A 600 14.60 14.40 3.00
N ARG A 601 13.46 14.29 2.33
CA ARG A 601 13.34 13.60 1.03
C ARG A 601 13.90 14.44 -0.11
N PHE A 602 13.70 15.76 -0.06
CA PHE A 602 14.32 16.69 -1.02
C PHE A 602 15.84 16.74 -0.87
N GLN A 603 16.35 16.79 0.36
CA GLN A 603 17.79 16.77 0.64
C GLN A 603 18.43 15.46 0.16
N ALA A 604 17.80 14.31 0.48
CA ALA A 604 18.25 13.01 0.01
C ALA A 604 18.24 12.87 -1.52
N TRP A 605 17.31 13.54 -2.20
CA TRP A 605 17.23 13.55 -3.66
C TRP A 605 18.30 14.42 -4.30
N LEU A 606 18.53 15.63 -3.77
CA LEU A 606 19.53 16.56 -4.30
C LEU A 606 20.97 16.09 -4.02
N ALA A 607 21.22 15.51 -2.85
CA ALA A 607 22.54 15.04 -2.44
C ALA A 607 22.50 13.64 -1.82
N PRO A 608 22.16 12.58 -2.59
CA PRO A 608 21.96 11.25 -2.03
C PRO A 608 23.19 10.64 -1.37
N ALA A 609 24.38 11.02 -1.79
CA ALA A 609 25.64 10.56 -1.19
C ALA A 609 25.88 11.10 0.23
N LEU A 610 25.32 12.26 0.58
CA LEU A 610 25.42 12.86 1.90
C LEU A 610 24.39 12.28 2.90
N HIS A 611 23.41 11.55 2.41
CA HIS A 611 22.33 10.95 3.20
C HIS A 611 22.36 9.43 3.15
N PRO A 612 23.26 8.74 3.92
CA PRO A 612 23.55 7.31 3.75
C PRO A 612 22.34 6.37 4.00
N HIS A 613 21.31 6.84 4.70
CA HIS A 613 20.11 6.02 4.96
C HIS A 613 19.00 6.27 3.93
N THR A 614 18.59 7.51 3.73
CA THR A 614 17.51 7.89 2.83
C THR A 614 17.94 7.97 1.37
N GLY A 615 19.19 8.38 1.09
CA GLY A 615 19.77 8.44 -0.25
C GLY A 615 20.22 7.08 -0.80
N GLN A 616 20.42 6.08 0.04
CA GLN A 616 20.90 4.76 -0.37
C GLN A 616 19.97 4.10 -1.40
N GLN A 617 18.66 4.28 -1.28
CA GLN A 617 17.69 3.73 -2.22
C GLN A 617 17.92 4.25 -3.65
N LEU A 618 18.16 5.57 -3.80
CA LEU A 618 18.43 6.19 -5.10
C LEU A 618 19.75 5.71 -5.70
N LEU A 619 20.82 5.62 -4.88
CA LEU A 619 22.12 5.16 -5.35
C LEU A 619 22.10 3.69 -5.78
N LEU A 620 21.49 2.82 -4.99
CA LEU A 620 21.33 1.41 -5.33
C LEU A 620 20.39 1.23 -6.53
N GLY A 621 19.31 2.02 -6.63
CA GLY A 621 18.40 2.05 -7.76
C GLY A 621 19.11 2.44 -9.05
N ALA A 622 19.87 3.54 -9.04
CA ALA A 622 20.64 4.02 -10.18
C ALA A 622 21.68 2.98 -10.64
N ARG A 623 22.38 2.35 -9.70
CA ARG A 623 23.33 1.28 -10.00
C ARG A 623 22.63 0.08 -10.63
N ALA A 624 21.51 -0.37 -10.06
CA ALA A 624 20.76 -1.50 -10.57
C ALA A 624 20.24 -1.26 -12.00
N ILE A 625 19.79 -0.01 -12.29
CA ILE A 625 19.38 0.40 -13.64
C ILE A 625 20.57 0.38 -14.60
N GLY A 626 21.73 0.91 -14.18
CA GLY A 626 22.94 0.89 -14.98
C GLY A 626 23.41 -0.52 -15.31
N ASP A 627 23.41 -1.43 -14.34
CA ASP A 627 23.74 -2.84 -14.52
C ASP A 627 22.78 -3.57 -15.49
N GLY A 628 21.52 -3.11 -15.57
CA GLY A 628 20.50 -3.66 -16.47
C GLY A 628 20.78 -3.41 -17.96
N GLY A 629 21.36 -2.27 -18.30
CA GLY A 629 21.68 -1.89 -19.67
C GLY A 629 20.51 -2.07 -20.66
N TRP A 630 20.78 -2.50 -21.88
CA TRP A 630 19.76 -2.72 -22.91
C TRP A 630 18.98 -4.02 -22.75
N TRP A 631 19.63 -5.10 -22.33
CA TRP A 631 19.13 -6.48 -22.41
C TRP A 631 18.92 -7.14 -21.04
N GLY A 632 19.01 -6.37 -19.95
CA GLY A 632 18.98 -6.88 -18.58
C GLY A 632 20.37 -7.30 -18.07
N ALA A 633 20.55 -7.37 -16.77
CA ALA A 633 21.81 -7.69 -16.11
C ALA A 633 22.35 -9.10 -16.48
N ASP A 634 21.48 -10.00 -16.95
CA ASP A 634 21.87 -11.31 -17.48
C ASP A 634 22.11 -11.32 -19.00
N ALA A 635 22.03 -10.17 -19.66
CA ALA A 635 22.11 -9.97 -21.11
C ALA A 635 21.11 -10.84 -21.93
N LYS A 636 20.04 -11.34 -21.28
CA LYS A 636 19.04 -12.25 -21.87
C LYS A 636 17.61 -11.87 -21.48
N LEU A 637 17.34 -10.62 -21.23
CA LEU A 637 16.03 -10.11 -20.84
C LEU A 637 15.42 -10.80 -19.61
N GLY A 638 16.24 -11.28 -18.70
CA GLY A 638 15.78 -11.99 -17.53
C GLY A 638 15.60 -13.51 -17.69
N LEU A 639 15.91 -14.08 -18.86
CA LEU A 639 15.69 -15.51 -19.14
C LEU A 639 16.76 -16.44 -18.57
N ALA A 640 17.93 -15.94 -18.15
CA ALA A 640 19.03 -16.76 -17.64
C ALA A 640 18.84 -17.30 -16.21
N GLY A 641 17.77 -16.91 -15.52
CA GLY A 641 17.48 -17.28 -14.14
C GLY A 641 17.93 -16.22 -13.11
N LEU A 642 17.42 -16.33 -11.89
CA LEU A 642 17.58 -15.30 -10.83
C LEU A 642 18.96 -15.32 -10.14
N GLY A 643 19.76 -16.36 -10.31
CA GLY A 643 21.09 -16.49 -9.68
C GLY A 643 22.19 -15.67 -10.33
N GLN A 644 21.95 -15.05 -11.49
CA GLN A 644 22.96 -14.28 -12.23
C GLN A 644 22.49 -12.84 -12.44
N GLY A 645 23.19 -11.89 -11.83
CA GLY A 645 23.03 -10.45 -12.06
C GLY A 645 21.96 -9.71 -11.26
N ALA A 646 20.96 -10.40 -10.70
CA ALA A 646 19.87 -9.73 -9.98
C ALA A 646 20.22 -9.35 -8.52
N GLY A 647 21.34 -9.80 -7.97
CA GLY A 647 21.69 -9.67 -6.55
C GLY A 647 21.73 -8.23 -6.04
N ALA A 648 22.28 -7.31 -6.82
CA ALA A 648 22.35 -5.89 -6.45
C ALA A 648 20.97 -5.22 -6.38
N ALA A 649 20.08 -5.52 -7.33
CA ALA A 649 18.73 -4.95 -7.36
C ALA A 649 17.84 -5.44 -6.21
N LEU A 650 18.08 -6.65 -5.70
CA LEU A 650 17.36 -7.22 -4.56
C LEU A 650 17.74 -6.55 -3.23
N LEU A 651 18.88 -5.85 -3.16
CA LEU A 651 19.33 -5.13 -1.98
C LEU A 651 18.69 -3.74 -1.85
N ILE A 652 17.96 -3.27 -2.85
CA ILE A 652 17.30 -1.96 -2.80
C ILE A 652 16.18 -2.01 -1.74
N PRO A 653 16.19 -1.14 -0.73
CA PRO A 653 15.10 -1.06 0.23
C PRO A 653 13.76 -0.75 -0.48
N ALA A 654 12.67 -1.36 -0.05
CA ALA A 654 11.33 -1.23 -0.63
C ALA A 654 11.24 -1.53 -2.15
N VAL A 655 12.10 -2.42 -2.65
CA VAL A 655 12.13 -2.81 -4.08
C VAL A 655 10.81 -3.42 -4.57
N GLN A 656 10.03 -4.02 -3.68
CA GLN A 656 8.71 -4.59 -4.01
C GLN A 656 7.63 -3.51 -4.20
N ASP A 657 7.82 -2.32 -3.66
CA ASP A 657 6.85 -1.22 -3.67
C ASP A 657 7.34 -0.07 -4.55
N ASP A 658 8.19 0.80 -4.04
CA ASP A 658 8.59 2.05 -4.69
C ASP A 658 9.63 1.86 -5.78
N PHE A 659 10.54 0.90 -5.61
CA PHE A 659 11.65 0.63 -6.51
C PHE A 659 11.47 -0.59 -7.43
N ALA A 660 10.24 -1.07 -7.57
CA ALA A 660 9.91 -2.12 -8.54
C ALA A 660 10.32 -1.78 -9.98
N PRO A 661 10.23 -0.52 -10.47
CA PRO A 661 10.75 -0.15 -11.78
C PRO A 661 12.27 -0.33 -11.94
N ALA A 662 13.06 -0.01 -10.90
CA ALA A 662 14.51 -0.21 -10.93
C ALA A 662 14.86 -1.70 -11.03
N PHE A 663 14.16 -2.57 -10.29
CA PHE A 663 14.28 -4.01 -10.43
C PHE A 663 13.90 -4.49 -11.83
N PHE A 664 12.79 -3.98 -12.39
CA PHE A 664 12.33 -4.34 -13.73
C PHE A 664 13.36 -3.96 -14.80
N LEU A 665 13.93 -2.75 -14.72
CA LEU A 665 15.01 -2.29 -15.60
C LEU A 665 16.27 -3.13 -15.46
N ASN A 666 16.68 -3.45 -14.22
CA ASN A 666 17.79 -4.35 -13.98
C ASN A 666 17.57 -5.72 -14.63
N ARG A 667 16.36 -6.25 -14.49
CA ARG A 667 16.04 -7.60 -14.93
C ARG A 667 15.86 -7.73 -16.44
N HIS A 668 15.04 -6.82 -17.02
CA HIS A 668 14.61 -6.90 -18.42
C HIS A 668 15.26 -5.85 -19.32
N GLY A 669 16.10 -5.00 -18.78
CA GLY A 669 16.79 -3.93 -19.49
C GLY A 669 15.87 -2.86 -20.07
N LEU A 670 16.47 -1.96 -20.84
CA LEU A 670 15.75 -0.87 -21.49
C LEU A 670 14.73 -1.38 -22.52
N VAL A 671 15.02 -2.47 -23.22
CA VAL A 671 14.09 -3.07 -24.19
C VAL A 671 12.80 -3.51 -23.50
N GLY A 672 12.89 -4.19 -22.36
CA GLY A 672 11.72 -4.54 -21.54
C GLY A 672 10.96 -3.32 -21.04
N ALA A 673 11.66 -2.26 -20.61
CA ALA A 673 11.05 -1.00 -20.17
C ALA A 673 10.33 -0.27 -21.29
N LEU A 674 10.88 -0.22 -22.51
CA LEU A 674 10.22 0.38 -23.68
C LEU A 674 8.91 -0.33 -24.01
N LEU A 675 8.88 -1.66 -23.94
CA LEU A 675 7.64 -2.43 -24.12
C LEU A 675 6.63 -2.13 -22.98
N LEU A 676 7.09 -2.01 -21.75
CA LEU A 676 6.24 -1.65 -20.62
C LEU A 676 5.67 -0.26 -20.79
N TRP A 677 6.47 0.75 -21.18
CA TRP A 677 6.02 2.12 -21.46
C TRP A 677 5.03 2.18 -22.61
N ALA A 678 5.25 1.41 -23.66
CA ALA A 678 4.29 1.31 -24.76
C ALA A 678 2.94 0.76 -24.31
N LEU A 679 2.92 -0.25 -23.44
CA LEU A 679 1.69 -0.79 -22.86
C LEU A 679 1.02 0.21 -21.89
N GLN A 680 1.78 0.93 -21.06
CA GLN A 680 1.27 1.98 -20.19
C GLN A 680 0.65 3.12 -21.00
N ALA A 681 1.33 3.58 -22.05
CA ALA A 681 0.79 4.59 -22.95
C ALA A 681 -0.48 4.09 -23.67
N ALA A 682 -0.48 2.86 -24.18
CA ALA A 682 -1.65 2.25 -24.80
C ALA A 682 -2.85 2.15 -23.83
N PHE A 683 -2.60 1.87 -22.55
CA PHE A 683 -3.62 1.85 -21.53
C PHE A 683 -4.26 3.23 -21.32
N ILE A 684 -3.45 4.26 -21.10
CA ILE A 684 -3.93 5.64 -20.90
C ILE A 684 -4.66 6.14 -22.15
N VAL A 685 -4.07 5.96 -23.33
CA VAL A 685 -4.72 6.34 -24.63
C VAL A 685 -6.03 5.58 -24.81
N GLY A 686 -6.09 4.32 -24.45
CA GLY A 686 -7.31 3.50 -24.51
C GLY A 686 -8.42 4.03 -23.61
N LEU A 687 -8.11 4.42 -22.37
CA LEU A 687 -9.05 5.05 -21.45
C LEU A 687 -9.57 6.38 -21.99
N LEU A 688 -8.65 7.26 -22.46
CA LEU A 688 -8.99 8.57 -23.00
C LEU A 688 -9.83 8.45 -24.29
N ARG A 689 -9.54 7.50 -25.18
CA ARG A 689 -10.39 7.21 -26.36
C ARG A 689 -11.81 6.82 -25.96
N THR A 690 -11.96 5.99 -24.93
CA THR A 690 -13.28 5.60 -24.43
C THR A 690 -13.99 6.79 -23.76
N ALA A 691 -13.25 7.62 -23.02
CA ALA A 691 -13.78 8.85 -22.43
C ALA A 691 -14.30 9.83 -23.49
N LEU A 692 -13.51 10.10 -24.54
CA LEU A 692 -13.89 11.00 -25.64
C LEU A 692 -15.10 10.50 -26.41
N ARG A 693 -15.20 9.19 -26.66
CA ARG A 693 -16.40 8.59 -27.27
C ARG A 693 -17.63 8.78 -26.36
N GLY A 694 -17.46 8.62 -25.04
CA GLY A 694 -18.52 8.89 -24.08
C GLY A 694 -18.98 10.35 -24.11
N HIS A 695 -18.03 11.29 -24.18
CA HIS A 695 -18.32 12.71 -24.30
C HIS A 695 -19.08 13.05 -25.58
N ALA A 696 -18.61 12.54 -26.73
CA ALA A 696 -19.27 12.73 -28.03
C ALA A 696 -20.70 12.15 -28.03
N ALA A 697 -20.91 10.96 -27.48
CA ALA A 697 -22.21 10.35 -27.34
C ALA A 697 -23.14 11.19 -26.46
N GLY A 698 -22.62 11.73 -25.35
CA GLY A 698 -23.34 12.64 -24.45
C GLY A 698 -23.72 13.97 -25.11
N ALA A 699 -22.84 14.52 -25.95
CA ALA A 699 -23.11 15.74 -26.71
C ALA A 699 -24.19 15.56 -27.79
N ALA A 700 -24.25 14.36 -28.38
CA ALA A 700 -25.25 14.01 -29.42
C ALA A 700 -26.60 13.57 -28.83
N ALA A 701 -26.69 13.33 -27.52
CA ALA A 701 -27.88 12.82 -26.88
C ALA A 701 -28.97 13.90 -26.78
N ARG A 702 -30.20 13.53 -27.13
CA ARG A 702 -31.37 14.39 -27.02
C ARG A 702 -31.99 14.42 -25.62
N ASP A 703 -31.78 13.35 -24.86
CA ASP A 703 -32.28 13.20 -23.50
C ASP A 703 -31.23 13.59 -22.48
N HIS A 704 -31.63 14.35 -21.47
CA HIS A 704 -30.75 14.85 -20.40
C HIS A 704 -30.00 13.73 -19.66
N ARG A 705 -30.64 12.59 -19.43
CA ARG A 705 -30.05 11.44 -18.73
C ARG A 705 -28.92 10.81 -19.52
N HIS A 706 -29.09 10.62 -20.83
CA HIS A 706 -28.06 10.11 -21.72
C HIS A 706 -26.91 11.11 -21.87
N ALA A 707 -27.21 12.41 -21.97
CA ALA A 707 -26.22 13.48 -22.02
C ALA A 707 -25.38 13.50 -20.74
N TRP A 708 -26.04 13.42 -19.56
CA TRP A 708 -25.36 13.31 -18.27
C TRP A 708 -24.48 12.03 -18.20
N LEU A 709 -24.99 10.88 -18.58
CA LEU A 709 -24.26 9.62 -18.54
C LEU A 709 -23.01 9.66 -19.41
N GLY A 710 -23.09 10.28 -20.61
CA GLY A 710 -21.93 10.47 -21.49
C GLY A 710 -20.85 11.34 -20.85
N ARG A 711 -21.23 12.44 -20.20
CA ARG A 711 -20.32 13.34 -19.47
C ARG A 711 -19.75 12.66 -18.21
N PHE A 712 -20.57 11.94 -17.47
CA PHE A 712 -20.14 11.17 -16.31
C PHE A 712 -19.05 10.13 -16.67
N ARG A 713 -19.26 9.39 -17.75
CA ARG A 713 -18.26 8.44 -18.29
C ARG A 713 -16.96 9.15 -18.67
N TYR A 714 -17.07 10.30 -19.34
CA TYR A 714 -15.91 11.09 -19.72
C TYR A 714 -15.08 11.49 -18.50
N PHE A 715 -15.67 12.12 -17.49
CA PHE A 715 -14.94 12.58 -16.32
C PHE A 715 -14.44 11.43 -15.43
N THR A 716 -15.20 10.35 -15.30
CA THR A 716 -14.76 9.16 -14.54
C THR A 716 -13.53 8.52 -15.16
N LEU A 717 -13.51 8.35 -16.48
CA LEU A 717 -12.38 7.75 -17.19
C LEU A 717 -11.18 8.69 -17.24
N CYS A 718 -11.39 10.01 -17.41
CA CYS A 718 -10.32 11.00 -17.32
C CYS A 718 -9.69 11.02 -15.90
N GLY A 719 -10.52 11.01 -14.85
CA GLY A 719 -10.03 10.98 -13.48
C GLY A 719 -9.31 9.67 -13.13
N GLY A 720 -9.82 8.54 -13.61
CA GLY A 720 -9.13 7.26 -13.48
C GLY A 720 -7.79 7.23 -14.21
N ALA A 721 -7.75 7.72 -15.44
CA ALA A 721 -6.51 7.86 -16.21
C ALA A 721 -5.51 8.79 -15.53
N ALA A 722 -5.99 9.89 -14.92
CA ALA A 722 -5.15 10.86 -14.21
C ALA A 722 -4.45 10.25 -12.99
N PHE A 723 -5.16 9.47 -12.16
CA PHE A 723 -4.53 8.77 -11.04
C PHE A 723 -3.50 7.75 -11.51
N VAL A 724 -3.83 6.92 -12.50
CA VAL A 724 -2.85 5.96 -13.04
C VAL A 724 -1.64 6.68 -13.62
N LEU A 725 -1.85 7.73 -14.41
CA LEU A 725 -0.74 8.54 -14.95
C LEU A 725 0.10 9.15 -13.82
N GLY A 726 -0.52 9.67 -12.76
CA GLY A 726 0.16 10.19 -11.59
C GLY A 726 1.07 9.14 -10.93
N HIS A 727 0.54 7.94 -10.69
CA HIS A 727 1.34 6.83 -10.17
C HIS A 727 2.52 6.46 -11.09
N LEU A 728 2.29 6.42 -12.42
CA LEU A 728 3.36 6.13 -13.38
C LEU A 728 4.43 7.23 -13.38
N LEU A 729 4.03 8.50 -13.40
CA LEU A 729 4.96 9.65 -13.43
C LEU A 729 5.79 9.73 -12.15
N LEU A 730 5.14 9.59 -10.98
CA LEU A 730 5.84 9.65 -9.69
C LEU A 730 6.79 8.46 -9.52
N SER A 731 6.35 7.26 -9.83
CA SER A 731 7.18 6.08 -9.68
C SER A 731 8.37 6.05 -10.66
N TRP A 732 8.16 6.33 -11.94
CA TRP A 732 9.26 6.48 -12.89
C TRP A 732 10.17 7.65 -12.54
N GLY A 733 9.59 8.80 -12.15
CA GLY A 733 10.34 9.98 -11.73
C GLY A 733 11.27 9.69 -10.56
N THR A 734 10.79 8.99 -9.53
CA THR A 734 11.60 8.56 -8.38
C THR A 734 12.70 7.58 -8.79
N ASN A 735 12.38 6.54 -9.57
CA ASN A 735 13.34 5.51 -9.95
C ASN A 735 14.44 6.02 -10.90
N LEU A 736 14.12 7.01 -11.74
CA LEU A 736 15.07 7.68 -12.62
C LEU A 736 15.75 8.90 -11.96
N ALA A 737 15.54 9.11 -10.66
CA ALA A 737 16.05 10.24 -9.88
C ALA A 737 15.62 11.62 -10.41
N ILE A 738 14.57 11.72 -11.23
CA ILE A 738 13.99 12.98 -11.72
C ILE A 738 13.16 13.65 -10.62
N LEU A 739 12.54 12.85 -9.74
CA LEU A 739 11.72 13.30 -8.62
C LEU A 739 12.25 12.73 -7.30
N PRO A 740 12.02 13.42 -6.17
CA PRO A 740 12.36 12.88 -4.85
C PRO A 740 11.58 11.58 -4.56
N ILE A 741 12.03 10.83 -3.55
CA ILE A 741 11.38 9.58 -3.13
C ILE A 741 10.00 9.90 -2.55
N MET A 742 8.95 9.46 -3.24
CA MET A 742 7.57 9.79 -2.90
C MET A 742 6.78 8.66 -2.23
N GLY A 743 7.36 7.45 -2.11
CA GLY A 743 6.69 6.31 -1.47
C GLY A 743 5.40 5.88 -2.18
N GLN A 744 5.33 6.02 -3.51
CA GLN A 744 4.12 5.65 -4.27
C GLN A 744 4.36 4.44 -5.16
N PRO A 745 3.61 3.34 -4.96
CA PRO A 745 3.75 2.14 -5.76
C PRO A 745 3.37 2.42 -7.23
N MET A 746 4.08 1.81 -8.17
CA MET A 746 3.72 1.89 -9.58
C MET A 746 2.48 1.06 -9.88
N SER A 747 1.48 1.67 -10.51
CA SER A 747 0.31 0.93 -11.00
C SER A 747 0.73 -0.24 -11.89
N PHE A 748 0.16 -1.40 -11.64
CA PHE A 748 0.40 -2.70 -12.29
C PHE A 748 1.68 -3.43 -11.89
N LEU A 749 2.80 -2.74 -11.63
CA LEU A 749 4.11 -3.37 -11.43
C LEU A 749 4.39 -3.67 -9.96
N SER A 750 4.16 -2.69 -9.08
CA SER A 750 4.43 -2.82 -7.64
C SER A 750 3.43 -3.72 -6.93
N ALA A 751 3.76 -4.15 -5.73
CA ALA A 751 2.92 -5.02 -4.89
C ALA A 751 1.69 -4.33 -4.26
N GLY A 752 1.13 -3.31 -4.93
CA GLY A 752 -0.02 -2.53 -4.50
C GLY A 752 -1.36 -3.27 -4.58
N GLY A 753 -1.58 -4.30 -3.77
CA GLY A 753 -2.81 -5.10 -3.81
C GLY A 753 -4.08 -4.30 -3.55
N SER A 754 -4.05 -3.30 -2.68
CA SER A 754 -5.19 -2.40 -2.41
C SER A 754 -5.52 -1.54 -3.62
N HIS A 755 -4.50 -0.98 -4.28
CA HIS A 755 -4.65 -0.23 -5.53
C HIS A 755 -5.27 -1.08 -6.64
N LEU A 756 -4.82 -2.33 -6.77
CA LEU A 756 -5.37 -3.28 -7.73
C LEU A 756 -6.87 -3.55 -7.48
N LEU A 757 -7.24 -3.87 -6.24
CA LEU A 757 -8.61 -4.27 -5.90
C LEU A 757 -9.59 -3.10 -5.87
N PHE A 758 -9.23 -2.00 -5.19
CA PHE A 758 -10.16 -0.91 -4.92
C PHE A 758 -10.16 0.17 -5.99
N PHE A 759 -9.13 0.25 -6.83
CA PHE A 759 -9.05 1.28 -7.85
C PHE A 759 -8.96 0.72 -9.28
N LEU A 760 -7.95 -0.11 -9.60
CA LEU A 760 -7.72 -0.57 -10.97
C LEU A 760 -8.83 -1.50 -11.48
N CYS A 761 -9.22 -2.52 -10.72
CA CYS A 761 -10.26 -3.44 -11.17
C CYS A 761 -11.63 -2.77 -11.36
N PRO A 762 -12.13 -1.90 -10.47
CA PRO A 762 -13.32 -1.10 -10.71
C PRO A 762 -13.22 -0.18 -11.92
N LEU A 763 -12.09 0.50 -12.12
CA LEU A 763 -11.84 1.36 -13.28
C LEU A 763 -11.91 0.56 -14.60
N LEU A 764 -11.29 -0.61 -14.64
CA LEU A 764 -11.31 -1.51 -15.79
C LEU A 764 -12.72 -2.02 -16.08
N ALA A 765 -13.46 -2.43 -15.05
CA ALA A 765 -14.85 -2.87 -15.18
C ALA A 765 -15.74 -1.73 -15.72
N PHE A 766 -15.59 -0.52 -15.19
CA PHE A 766 -16.31 0.67 -15.65
C PHE A 766 -15.96 1.05 -17.09
N SER A 767 -14.67 0.98 -17.46
CA SER A 767 -14.20 1.24 -18.83
C SER A 767 -14.80 0.24 -19.83
N ALA A 768 -14.79 -1.06 -19.47
CA ALA A 768 -15.36 -2.10 -20.31
C ALA A 768 -16.88 -1.97 -20.47
N ALA A 769 -17.61 -1.70 -19.38
CA ALA A 769 -19.06 -1.46 -19.40
C ALA A 769 -19.42 -0.20 -20.20
N SER A 770 -18.61 0.87 -20.10
CA SER A 770 -18.79 2.09 -20.88
C SER A 770 -18.61 1.86 -22.38
N ALA A 771 -17.62 1.06 -22.78
CA ALA A 771 -17.40 0.72 -24.19
C ALA A 771 -18.53 -0.11 -24.78
N LEU A 772 -19.07 -1.11 -24.04
CA LEU A 772 -20.20 -1.95 -24.46
C LEU A 772 -21.45 -1.12 -24.75
N SER A 773 -21.83 -0.26 -23.81
CA SER A 773 -23.05 0.54 -23.95
C SER A 773 -22.98 1.61 -25.04
N LEU A 774 -21.77 2.03 -25.46
CA LEU A 774 -21.56 2.93 -26.60
C LEU A 774 -21.72 2.21 -27.96
N GLU A 775 -21.58 0.88 -27.98
CA GLU A 775 -21.77 0.04 -29.18
C GLU A 775 -23.24 -0.36 -29.40
N GLU A 776 -23.99 -0.57 -28.32
CA GLU A 776 -25.39 -0.97 -28.35
C GLU A 776 -26.37 0.13 -28.81
N ASN A 777 -25.91 1.40 -28.87
CA ASN A 777 -26.67 2.53 -29.40
C ASN A 777 -26.24 2.90 -30.84
N PRO A 778 -26.74 2.20 -31.88
CA PRO A 778 -26.32 2.43 -33.26
C PRO A 778 -26.97 3.66 -33.92
N SER A 779 -27.69 4.49 -33.16
CA SER A 779 -28.35 5.70 -33.71
C SER A 779 -27.39 6.80 -34.22
N CYS A 780 -26.07 6.54 -34.19
CA CYS A 780 -25.04 7.40 -34.80
C CYS A 780 -24.40 6.82 -36.06
N ARG A 781 -24.92 5.77 -36.69
CA ARG A 781 -24.55 5.45 -38.06
C ARG A 781 -25.24 6.46 -38.98
N SER A 782 -24.43 7.42 -39.44
CA SER A 782 -24.77 8.41 -40.44
C SER A 782 -25.63 7.80 -41.56
N THR A 783 -26.82 8.30 -41.71
CA THR A 783 -27.55 8.34 -42.99
C THR A 783 -26.77 9.25 -43.96
N SER A 784 -25.59 8.84 -44.34
CA SER A 784 -24.85 9.45 -45.46
C SER A 784 -24.59 8.39 -46.53
N SER A 785 -25.63 7.90 -47.14
CA SER A 785 -25.58 7.34 -48.47
C SER A 785 -26.98 6.96 -48.87
N THR A 786 -27.68 7.82 -49.57
CA THR A 786 -28.49 7.54 -50.74
C THR A 786 -29.26 8.81 -51.10
N LYS A 787 -28.67 9.65 -51.93
CA LYS A 787 -29.36 10.38 -52.97
C LYS A 787 -28.41 10.47 -54.11
N SER A 788 -28.53 9.53 -55.01
CA SER A 788 -28.23 9.66 -56.40
C SER A 788 -29.41 10.28 -57.10
#